data_939c264dca4d5c45385991a51fa42c3e
#
_entry.id   939c264dca4d5c45385991a51fa42c3e
#
_cell.length_a   1.000
_cell.length_b   1.000
_cell.length_c   1.000
_cell.angle_alpha   90.00
_cell.angle_beta   90.00
_cell.angle_gamma   90.00
#
_symmetry.space_group_name_H-M   'P 1'
#
loop_
_entity.id
_entity.type
_entity.pdbx_description
1 polymer ?
#
loop_
_entity_poly.entity_id
_entity_poly.type
_entity_poly.pdbx_seq_one_letter_code
_entity_poly.pdbx_strand_id
1 'polypeptide(L)'
;MQLTSAEIIERIRSGRDFEAEATDTGLRIRITDYVPFVCTAIHAGGRMRHELQLKCALDEFDRWQEEDPDTDTFIAAMPITVVGLDSRYAYDLNRAPDQAVFDEAWGRKVWSRPLNREERQRSLARHRRFYEVMAALVGEIERRFGGCVVYDIHSYNWKRWDRPVPTFNIGSERLDPKWAPEVEAFAGHLAEQELPHEIDTACAVNDVFMGRGYNLAFISERFDQTLVLATEVKKVYCDEETGERYPVITRALQQVFKQAIVSHAWAFAKRHTRYSSPEAARLLSSEPTEQVLRVDAELHQLVRGFEVLNHVNPINVERERRAFFASKGATNPQFAYRPLQLEPFKLKRQLLRIPVERIEDDSIRELYEATISAYLDKVDLLATLGSPNFLYNSLRYYGAPSDQDLKNAQYLLHLPEVEEEVRPEKRVGTDVARQAFLEGMAHYGFQGKVQVTSRIVADAMVNNAERKVLLKKGATFRPKELRYLVHHEIGVHMVTTMNAAHQPLKLLSIGTRVATRTQEGLAVLAEYLSGNTTLRRLKELAYRVIAVDHMVGGADFVETYRHLTRELELEAHSAFSLTTRVYRGGGLTKDYLYLQGLREVFELWRNQEDLSPLLLGKCSMEFYDTLQEMMQRGLLHPPKYMPLPFTDPSPELNDPLFDYIVTGIR
;
A
#
# COMPACT_ATOMS: atom_id res chain seq x y z
N MET A 1 -21.88 14.38 9.53
CA MET A 1 -22.84 15.24 10.27
C MET A 1 -24.27 15.02 9.78
N GLN A 2 -25.30 15.40 10.55
CA GLN A 2 -26.71 15.34 10.12
C GLN A 2 -27.18 16.76 9.73
N LEU A 3 -27.62 16.90 8.47
CA LEU A 3 -28.03 18.20 7.90
C LEU A 3 -29.36 18.05 7.11
N THR A 4 -30.08 19.13 6.90
CA THR A 4 -31.17 19.16 5.93
C THR A 4 -30.61 19.32 4.50
N SER A 5 -31.40 18.96 3.48
CA SER A 5 -31.04 19.19 2.09
C SER A 5 -30.69 20.66 1.79
N ALA A 6 -31.41 21.60 2.40
CA ALA A 6 -31.15 23.03 2.26
C ALA A 6 -29.78 23.44 2.84
N GLU A 7 -29.41 22.93 4.01
CA GLU A 7 -28.12 23.20 4.65
C GLU A 7 -26.97 22.55 3.83
N ILE A 8 -27.20 21.38 3.25
CA ILE A 8 -26.25 20.73 2.32
C ILE A 8 -26.00 21.61 1.09
N ILE A 9 -27.06 22.11 0.47
CA ILE A 9 -26.97 23.03 -0.69
C ILE A 9 -26.19 24.30 -0.33
N GLU A 10 -26.41 24.88 0.85
CA GLU A 10 -25.65 26.04 1.30
C GLU A 10 -24.15 25.72 1.46
N ARG A 11 -23.81 24.57 2.01
CA ARG A 11 -22.41 24.13 2.13
C ARG A 11 -21.77 23.93 0.77
N ILE A 12 -22.43 23.26 -0.17
CA ILE A 12 -21.96 23.11 -1.55
C ILE A 12 -21.65 24.49 -2.16
N ARG A 13 -22.55 25.43 -2.07
CA ARG A 13 -22.39 26.80 -2.60
C ARG A 13 -21.27 27.58 -1.92
N SER A 14 -21.04 27.32 -0.63
CA SER A 14 -19.94 27.95 0.12
C SER A 14 -18.56 27.34 -0.21
N GLY A 15 -18.52 26.22 -0.92
CA GLY A 15 -17.30 25.56 -1.34
C GLY A 15 -16.49 24.92 -0.23
N ARG A 16 -17.14 24.55 0.85
CA ARG A 16 -16.50 23.85 1.97
C ARG A 16 -16.51 22.35 1.75
N ASP A 17 -15.45 21.71 2.17
CA ASP A 17 -15.39 20.27 2.36
C ASP A 17 -16.28 19.85 3.53
N PHE A 18 -16.99 18.73 3.36
CA PHE A 18 -17.86 18.17 4.41
C PHE A 18 -18.30 16.76 4.07
N GLU A 19 -18.73 16.03 5.11
CA GLU A 19 -19.50 14.80 4.99
C GLU A 19 -20.79 14.94 5.78
N ALA A 20 -21.93 14.63 5.13
CA ALA A 20 -23.24 14.73 5.74
C ALA A 20 -24.20 13.65 5.26
N GLU A 21 -25.10 13.26 6.16
CA GLU A 21 -26.30 12.50 5.85
C GLU A 21 -27.51 13.44 5.99
N ALA A 22 -28.36 13.45 4.96
CA ALA A 22 -29.54 14.31 4.95
C ALA A 22 -30.63 13.77 5.88
N THR A 23 -31.22 14.66 6.69
CA THR A 23 -32.28 14.29 7.62
C THR A 23 -33.66 14.20 6.96
N ASP A 24 -33.82 14.86 5.82
CA ASP A 24 -35.08 15.02 5.11
C ASP A 24 -35.16 14.32 3.74
N THR A 25 -34.10 13.59 3.36
CA THR A 25 -34.06 12.70 2.23
C THR A 25 -33.09 11.55 2.51
N GLY A 26 -33.12 10.46 1.73
CA GLY A 26 -32.18 9.34 1.85
C GLY A 26 -30.88 9.60 1.09
N LEU A 27 -30.08 10.53 1.57
CA LEU A 27 -28.85 10.95 0.89
C LEU A 27 -27.67 11.01 1.88
N ARG A 28 -26.55 10.43 1.48
CA ARG A 28 -25.23 10.72 2.06
C ARG A 28 -24.37 11.40 0.98
N ILE A 29 -23.75 12.50 1.34
CA ILE A 29 -22.82 13.23 0.48
C ILE A 29 -21.51 13.43 1.22
N ARG A 30 -20.40 13.22 0.50
CA ARG A 30 -19.06 13.56 0.97
C ARG A 30 -18.35 14.38 -0.10
N ILE A 31 -17.72 15.47 0.31
CA ILE A 31 -16.84 16.32 -0.48
C ILE A 31 -15.59 16.54 0.34
N THR A 32 -14.47 15.97 -0.08
CA THR A 32 -13.15 16.18 0.53
C THR A 32 -12.31 17.18 -0.25
N ASP A 33 -12.51 17.23 -1.55
CA ASP A 33 -11.92 18.19 -2.48
C ASP A 33 -12.89 18.48 -3.61
N TYR A 34 -12.88 19.70 -4.14
CA TYR A 34 -13.66 20.01 -5.34
C TYR A 34 -12.85 19.67 -6.60
N VAL A 35 -13.37 18.73 -7.35
CA VAL A 35 -12.80 18.20 -8.60
C VAL A 35 -13.85 18.22 -9.71
N PRO A 36 -13.47 18.17 -11.02
CA PRO A 36 -14.41 18.28 -12.12
C PRO A 36 -15.23 17.01 -12.38
N PHE A 37 -15.49 16.21 -11.34
CA PHE A 37 -16.36 15.04 -11.43
C PHE A 37 -17.07 14.73 -10.10
N VAL A 38 -18.13 13.95 -10.22
CA VAL A 38 -18.92 13.41 -9.08
C VAL A 38 -19.13 11.93 -9.30
N CYS A 39 -19.07 11.13 -8.25
CA CYS A 39 -19.44 9.71 -8.29
C CYS A 39 -20.74 9.49 -7.53
N THR A 40 -21.68 8.77 -8.11
CA THR A 40 -23.00 8.48 -7.54
C THR A 40 -23.26 6.99 -7.45
N ALA A 41 -23.91 6.55 -6.38
CA ALA A 41 -24.45 5.21 -6.16
C ALA A 41 -25.88 5.33 -5.61
N ILE A 42 -26.81 5.66 -6.49
CA ILE A 42 -28.15 6.08 -6.09
C ILE A 42 -29.05 4.95 -5.60
N HIS A 43 -28.67 3.70 -5.84
CA HIS A 43 -29.44 2.51 -5.43
C HIS A 43 -28.70 1.61 -4.42
N ALA A 44 -27.58 2.07 -3.85
CA ALA A 44 -26.79 1.30 -2.89
C ALA A 44 -27.55 1.00 -1.58
N GLY A 45 -28.49 1.86 -1.22
CA GLY A 45 -29.19 1.79 0.05
C GLY A 45 -30.46 0.94 0.05
N GLY A 46 -30.75 0.31 1.20
CA GLY A 46 -31.96 -0.49 1.43
C GLY A 46 -32.84 0.05 2.58
N ARG A 47 -32.59 1.29 3.05
CA ARG A 47 -33.38 1.87 4.16
C ARG A 47 -34.81 2.15 3.72
N MET A 48 -35.75 1.82 4.60
CA MET A 48 -37.16 2.10 4.35
C MET A 48 -37.80 2.69 5.60
N ARG A 49 -38.66 3.70 5.42
CA ARG A 49 -39.41 4.29 6.53
C ARG A 49 -40.34 3.26 7.17
N HIS A 50 -40.50 3.32 8.47
CA HIS A 50 -41.26 2.33 9.26
C HIS A 50 -42.69 2.09 8.72
N GLU A 51 -43.40 3.14 8.34
CA GLU A 51 -44.76 3.04 7.79
C GLU A 51 -44.80 2.30 6.43
N LEU A 52 -43.71 2.38 5.65
CA LEU A 52 -43.56 1.64 4.39
C LEU A 52 -43.18 0.20 4.64
N GLN A 53 -42.27 -0.07 5.61
CA GLN A 53 -41.91 -1.44 5.99
C GLN A 53 -43.13 -2.27 6.39
N LEU A 54 -44.06 -1.70 7.17
CA LEU A 54 -45.30 -2.36 7.59
C LEU A 54 -46.22 -2.73 6.41
N LYS A 55 -46.04 -2.14 5.25
CA LYS A 55 -46.84 -2.36 4.05
C LYS A 55 -46.09 -3.08 2.95
N CYS A 56 -44.78 -3.19 3.05
CA CYS A 56 -43.98 -3.86 2.06
C CYS A 56 -44.35 -5.37 2.00
N ALA A 57 -44.59 -5.86 0.81
CA ALA A 57 -44.88 -7.27 0.56
C ALA A 57 -43.64 -8.09 0.29
N LEU A 58 -42.50 -7.41 0.02
CA LEU A 58 -41.20 -7.99 -0.28
C LEU A 58 -40.39 -8.09 1.01
N ASP A 59 -39.72 -9.20 1.22
CA ASP A 59 -38.74 -9.34 2.29
C ASP A 59 -37.44 -8.56 1.98
N GLU A 60 -36.47 -8.63 2.88
CA GLU A 60 -35.22 -7.91 2.73
C GLU A 60 -34.39 -8.44 1.56
N PHE A 61 -34.38 -9.75 1.36
CA PHE A 61 -33.62 -10.37 0.27
C PHE A 61 -34.27 -10.10 -1.10
N ASP A 62 -35.61 -10.15 -1.18
CA ASP A 62 -36.34 -9.79 -2.40
C ASP A 62 -36.03 -8.36 -2.85
N ARG A 63 -35.88 -7.42 -1.90
CA ARG A 63 -35.51 -6.03 -2.22
C ARG A 63 -34.05 -5.94 -2.62
N TRP A 64 -33.17 -6.59 -1.86
CA TRP A 64 -31.74 -6.62 -2.10
C TRP A 64 -31.38 -7.08 -3.52
N GLN A 65 -32.13 -8.00 -4.10
CA GLN A 65 -31.92 -8.48 -5.46
C GLN A 65 -31.97 -7.38 -6.51
N GLU A 66 -32.84 -6.38 -6.34
CA GLU A 66 -33.00 -5.27 -7.29
C GLU A 66 -32.33 -3.95 -6.82
N GLU A 67 -31.90 -3.90 -5.58
CA GLU A 67 -30.99 -2.86 -5.08
C GLU A 67 -29.59 -3.16 -5.61
N ASP A 68 -28.71 -2.13 -5.57
CA ASP A 68 -27.35 -2.23 -6.06
C ASP A 68 -26.36 -2.23 -4.88
N PRO A 69 -26.34 -3.31 -4.07
CA PRO A 69 -25.51 -3.36 -2.87
C PRO A 69 -24.04 -3.21 -3.22
N ASP A 70 -23.28 -2.60 -2.29
CA ASP A 70 -21.83 -2.37 -2.38
C ASP A 70 -21.38 -1.39 -3.49
N THR A 71 -22.26 -0.85 -4.33
CA THR A 71 -21.87 0.15 -5.36
C THR A 71 -21.32 1.44 -4.74
N ASP A 72 -21.74 1.79 -3.52
CA ASP A 72 -21.16 2.91 -2.76
C ASP A 72 -19.73 2.62 -2.31
N THR A 73 -19.36 1.35 -2.09
CA THR A 73 -17.98 0.97 -1.76
C THR A 73 -17.06 1.11 -2.95
N PHE A 74 -17.54 0.86 -4.18
CA PHE A 74 -16.72 0.99 -5.40
C PHE A 74 -16.26 2.42 -5.66
N ILE A 75 -16.99 3.41 -5.17
CA ILE A 75 -16.67 4.83 -5.32
C ILE A 75 -16.13 5.48 -4.04
N ALA A 76 -15.93 4.69 -2.97
CA ALA A 76 -15.62 5.22 -1.65
C ALA A 76 -14.30 6.03 -1.58
N ALA A 77 -13.32 5.76 -2.46
CA ALA A 77 -12.06 6.50 -2.53
C ALA A 77 -12.19 7.88 -3.22
N MET A 78 -13.31 8.18 -3.87
CA MET A 78 -13.47 9.39 -4.68
C MET A 78 -13.73 10.64 -3.82
N PRO A 79 -13.22 11.83 -4.21
CA PRO A 79 -13.36 13.05 -3.42
C PRO A 79 -14.79 13.54 -3.29
N ILE A 80 -15.63 13.34 -4.31
CA ILE A 80 -17.03 13.74 -4.29
C ILE A 80 -17.89 12.50 -4.54
N THR A 81 -18.63 12.09 -3.50
CA THR A 81 -19.54 10.94 -3.56
C THR A 81 -20.94 11.32 -3.11
N VAL A 82 -21.94 10.81 -3.83
CA VAL A 82 -23.35 10.93 -3.48
C VAL A 82 -23.99 9.56 -3.47
N VAL A 83 -24.52 9.14 -2.33
CA VAL A 83 -25.08 7.80 -2.11
C VAL A 83 -26.55 7.89 -1.75
N GLY A 84 -27.40 7.16 -2.48
CA GLY A 84 -28.79 6.93 -2.10
C GLY A 84 -28.86 5.91 -0.97
N LEU A 85 -29.41 6.29 0.18
CA LEU A 85 -29.51 5.45 1.37
C LEU A 85 -30.84 4.73 1.49
N ASP A 86 -31.90 5.32 0.95
CA ASP A 86 -33.24 4.73 0.97
C ASP A 86 -33.38 3.68 -0.15
N SER A 87 -34.12 2.63 0.14
CA SER A 87 -34.46 1.60 -0.82
C SER A 87 -35.20 2.19 -2.03
N ARG A 88 -34.82 1.75 -3.24
CA ARG A 88 -35.51 2.12 -4.49
C ARG A 88 -37.01 1.77 -4.47
N TYR A 89 -37.43 0.87 -3.61
CA TYR A 89 -38.85 0.55 -3.41
C TYR A 89 -39.61 1.62 -2.59
N ALA A 90 -38.92 2.44 -1.79
CA ALA A 90 -39.55 3.56 -1.12
C ALA A 90 -39.81 4.73 -2.07
N TYR A 91 -38.92 4.97 -2.99
CA TYR A 91 -38.97 5.85 -4.16
C TYR A 91 -37.73 5.60 -5.03
N ASP A 92 -37.93 5.35 -6.30
CA ASP A 92 -36.83 5.02 -7.23
C ASP A 92 -36.21 6.30 -7.79
N LEU A 93 -34.97 6.57 -7.43
CA LEU A 93 -34.23 7.74 -7.91
C LEU A 93 -33.91 7.66 -9.42
N ASN A 94 -33.93 6.47 -10.02
CA ASN A 94 -33.70 6.33 -11.45
C ASN A 94 -34.98 6.33 -12.30
N ARG A 95 -36.11 6.75 -11.69
CA ARG A 95 -37.39 6.97 -12.38
C ARG A 95 -37.86 8.41 -12.22
N ALA A 96 -38.58 8.91 -13.24
CA ALA A 96 -39.20 10.23 -13.17
C ALA A 96 -40.20 10.35 -11.99
N PRO A 97 -40.45 11.55 -11.44
CA PRO A 97 -41.26 11.72 -10.25
C PRO A 97 -42.66 11.07 -10.30
N ASP A 98 -43.29 11.04 -11.46
CA ASP A 98 -44.59 10.40 -11.71
C ASP A 98 -44.52 8.86 -11.66
N GLN A 99 -43.37 8.27 -11.84
CA GLN A 99 -43.09 6.83 -11.85
C GLN A 99 -42.23 6.37 -10.66
N ALA A 100 -41.72 7.29 -9.84
CA ALA A 100 -40.77 6.96 -8.79
C ALA A 100 -41.36 6.15 -7.61
N VAL A 101 -42.70 6.18 -7.44
CA VAL A 101 -43.41 5.40 -6.40
C VAL A 101 -44.43 4.52 -7.08
N PHE A 102 -44.15 3.24 -7.13
CA PHE A 102 -44.91 2.23 -7.89
C PHE A 102 -45.53 1.17 -6.95
N ASP A 103 -46.60 0.50 -7.39
CA ASP A 103 -47.26 -0.57 -6.66
C ASP A 103 -46.76 -1.95 -7.08
N GLU A 104 -46.24 -2.05 -8.30
CA GLU A 104 -45.69 -3.28 -8.87
C GLU A 104 -44.40 -2.98 -9.64
N ALA A 105 -43.41 -3.82 -9.51
CA ALA A 105 -42.15 -3.74 -10.25
C ALA A 105 -41.53 -5.13 -10.41
N TRP A 106 -40.84 -5.36 -11.53
CA TRP A 106 -40.18 -6.63 -11.87
C TRP A 106 -41.09 -7.85 -11.71
N GLY A 107 -42.41 -7.71 -12.06
CA GLY A 107 -43.42 -8.75 -11.95
C GLY A 107 -43.84 -9.08 -10.51
N ARG A 108 -43.44 -8.27 -9.53
CA ARG A 108 -43.79 -8.46 -8.10
C ARG A 108 -44.59 -7.30 -7.56
N LYS A 109 -45.58 -7.64 -6.72
CA LYS A 109 -46.35 -6.65 -5.95
C LYS A 109 -45.48 -6.11 -4.82
N VAL A 110 -45.32 -4.78 -4.76
CA VAL A 110 -44.45 -4.11 -3.78
C VAL A 110 -45.15 -3.92 -2.42
N TRP A 111 -46.44 -3.59 -2.46
CA TRP A 111 -47.19 -3.24 -1.24
C TRP A 111 -48.29 -4.26 -0.98
N SER A 112 -48.32 -4.81 0.23
CA SER A 112 -49.41 -5.69 0.71
C SER A 112 -50.73 -4.90 0.82
N ARG A 113 -50.62 -3.58 1.15
CA ARG A 113 -51.73 -2.62 1.18
C ARG A 113 -51.29 -1.37 0.41
N PRO A 114 -52.18 -0.74 -0.40
CA PRO A 114 -51.83 0.47 -1.13
C PRO A 114 -51.31 1.59 -0.24
N LEU A 115 -50.33 2.34 -0.74
CA LEU A 115 -49.86 3.54 -0.05
C LEU A 115 -50.93 4.65 -0.12
N ASN A 116 -51.15 5.31 0.99
CA ASN A 116 -52.03 6.46 1.00
C ASN A 116 -51.37 7.70 0.37
N ARG A 117 -52.17 8.77 0.19
CA ARG A 117 -51.68 9.99 -0.48
C ARG A 117 -50.51 10.64 0.26
N GLU A 118 -50.53 10.64 1.58
CA GLU A 118 -49.51 11.27 2.39
C GLU A 118 -48.18 10.50 2.35
N GLU A 119 -48.22 9.16 2.39
CA GLU A 119 -47.06 8.29 2.27
C GLU A 119 -46.35 8.47 0.90
N ARG A 120 -47.15 8.53 -0.18
CA ARG A 120 -46.64 8.80 -1.55
C ARG A 120 -46.03 10.21 -1.65
N GLN A 121 -46.71 11.24 -1.10
CA GLN A 121 -46.19 12.60 -1.11
C GLN A 121 -44.88 12.73 -0.33
N ARG A 122 -44.73 12.02 0.80
CA ARG A 122 -43.47 12.01 1.56
C ARG A 122 -42.34 11.36 0.76
N SER A 123 -42.60 10.27 0.05
CA SER A 123 -41.62 9.63 -0.86
C SER A 123 -41.21 10.56 -1.99
N LEU A 124 -42.18 11.18 -2.68
CA LEU A 124 -41.91 12.13 -3.75
C LEU A 124 -41.19 13.40 -3.27
N ALA A 125 -41.48 13.87 -2.05
CA ALA A 125 -40.76 15.00 -1.47
C ALA A 125 -39.27 14.65 -1.24
N ARG A 126 -38.95 13.43 -0.76
CA ARG A 126 -37.55 12.94 -0.65
C ARG A 126 -36.86 12.83 -1.97
N HIS A 127 -37.52 12.26 -2.99
CA HIS A 127 -37.03 12.18 -4.35
C HIS A 127 -36.66 13.57 -4.89
N ARG A 128 -37.57 14.56 -4.78
CA ARG A 128 -37.32 15.93 -5.22
C ARG A 128 -36.12 16.56 -4.51
N ARG A 129 -36.02 16.44 -3.18
CA ARG A 129 -34.90 17.01 -2.41
C ARG A 129 -33.57 16.41 -2.80
N PHE A 130 -33.51 15.12 -3.10
CA PHE A 130 -32.32 14.49 -3.63
C PHE A 130 -31.85 15.22 -4.91
N TYR A 131 -32.73 15.44 -5.85
CA TYR A 131 -32.40 16.10 -7.12
C TYR A 131 -32.14 17.60 -6.98
N GLU A 132 -32.69 18.27 -5.98
CA GLU A 132 -32.32 19.66 -5.62
C GLU A 132 -30.85 19.73 -5.15
N VAL A 133 -30.37 18.76 -4.38
CA VAL A 133 -28.97 18.66 -3.97
C VAL A 133 -28.08 18.32 -5.17
N MET A 134 -28.47 17.35 -5.99
CA MET A 134 -27.72 16.99 -7.22
C MET A 134 -27.57 18.19 -8.16
N ALA A 135 -28.64 18.94 -8.40
CA ALA A 135 -28.59 20.13 -9.25
C ALA A 135 -27.65 21.21 -8.68
N ALA A 136 -27.66 21.40 -7.36
CA ALA A 136 -26.76 22.35 -6.72
C ALA A 136 -25.29 21.92 -6.81
N LEU A 137 -25.00 20.61 -6.64
CA LEU A 137 -23.67 20.06 -6.71
C LEU A 137 -23.09 20.15 -8.13
N VAL A 138 -23.80 19.59 -9.12
CA VAL A 138 -23.35 19.59 -10.52
C VAL A 138 -23.20 21.02 -11.03
N GLY A 139 -24.16 21.91 -10.71
CA GLY A 139 -24.08 23.31 -11.09
C GLY A 139 -22.90 24.04 -10.47
N GLU A 140 -22.53 23.74 -9.24
CA GLU A 140 -21.35 24.33 -8.59
C GLU A 140 -20.05 23.81 -9.22
N ILE A 141 -19.95 22.52 -9.55
CA ILE A 141 -18.81 21.92 -10.23
C ILE A 141 -18.65 22.54 -11.65
N GLU A 142 -19.71 22.57 -12.43
CA GLU A 142 -19.69 23.17 -13.78
C GLU A 142 -19.30 24.66 -13.73
N ARG A 143 -19.83 25.42 -12.77
CA ARG A 143 -19.46 26.82 -12.54
C ARG A 143 -17.97 26.98 -12.25
N ARG A 144 -17.38 26.11 -11.42
CA ARG A 144 -15.95 26.17 -11.04
C ARG A 144 -15.05 25.77 -12.18
N PHE A 145 -15.33 24.65 -12.80
CA PHE A 145 -14.40 24.01 -13.74
C PHE A 145 -14.80 24.19 -15.22
N GLY A 146 -16.00 24.64 -15.51
CA GLY A 146 -16.51 24.79 -16.87
C GLY A 146 -17.04 23.51 -17.50
N GLY A 147 -16.95 22.38 -16.79
CA GLY A 147 -17.46 21.08 -17.18
C GLY A 147 -17.44 20.11 -16.03
N CYS A 148 -18.19 19.00 -16.13
CA CYS A 148 -18.31 17.98 -15.11
C CYS A 148 -18.50 16.60 -15.73
N VAL A 149 -18.02 15.54 -15.04
CA VAL A 149 -18.45 14.16 -15.31
C VAL A 149 -19.17 13.62 -14.08
N VAL A 150 -20.30 12.98 -14.29
CA VAL A 150 -21.01 12.21 -13.26
C VAL A 150 -20.87 10.73 -13.59
N TYR A 151 -20.14 10.00 -12.76
CA TYR A 151 -20.03 8.53 -12.82
C TYR A 151 -21.15 7.95 -11.97
N ASP A 152 -22.21 7.47 -12.60
CA ASP A 152 -23.39 6.92 -11.94
C ASP A 152 -23.31 5.40 -11.93
N ILE A 153 -22.94 4.82 -10.78
CA ILE A 153 -22.59 3.40 -10.67
C ILE A 153 -23.80 2.60 -10.19
N HIS A 154 -24.13 1.61 -10.98
CA HIS A 154 -25.21 0.65 -10.75
C HIS A 154 -24.67 -0.78 -10.83
N SER A 155 -25.51 -1.76 -10.50
CA SER A 155 -25.19 -3.17 -10.68
C SER A 155 -26.39 -3.94 -11.21
N TYR A 156 -26.13 -5.08 -11.86
CA TYR A 156 -27.19 -5.87 -12.43
C TYR A 156 -27.03 -7.37 -12.20
N ASN A 157 -28.21 -8.05 -12.13
CA ASN A 157 -28.32 -9.52 -12.00
C ASN A 157 -28.14 -10.13 -13.38
N TRP A 158 -27.01 -10.75 -13.62
CA TRP A 158 -26.61 -11.24 -14.94
C TRP A 158 -27.18 -12.61 -15.28
N LYS A 159 -27.56 -13.42 -14.32
CA LYS A 159 -28.17 -14.75 -14.55
C LYS A 159 -29.54 -14.69 -15.24
N ARG A 160 -30.07 -13.48 -15.45
CA ARG A 160 -31.33 -13.27 -16.17
C ARG A 160 -31.23 -13.37 -17.70
N TRP A 161 -29.99 -13.32 -18.21
CA TRP A 161 -29.75 -13.38 -19.65
C TRP A 161 -29.28 -14.76 -20.08
N ASP A 162 -29.94 -15.36 -21.10
CA ASP A 162 -29.55 -16.64 -21.69
C ASP A 162 -28.36 -16.51 -22.66
N ARG A 163 -27.55 -15.47 -22.53
CA ARG A 163 -26.35 -15.20 -23.32
C ARG A 163 -25.23 -14.64 -22.45
N PRO A 164 -23.97 -14.72 -22.90
CA PRO A 164 -22.90 -13.96 -22.27
C PRO A 164 -23.21 -12.45 -22.29
N VAL A 165 -23.00 -11.80 -21.15
CA VAL A 165 -23.18 -10.36 -20.96
C VAL A 165 -21.88 -9.75 -20.42
N PRO A 166 -21.54 -8.51 -20.77
CA PRO A 166 -20.29 -7.88 -20.36
C PRO A 166 -20.22 -7.64 -18.85
N THR A 167 -19.02 -7.58 -18.29
CA THR A 167 -18.85 -7.24 -16.87
C THR A 167 -19.22 -5.79 -16.59
N PHE A 168 -18.93 -4.90 -17.53
CA PHE A 168 -19.36 -3.50 -17.46
C PHE A 168 -20.22 -3.13 -18.66
N ASN A 169 -21.28 -2.37 -18.44
CA ASN A 169 -22.10 -1.81 -19.48
C ASN A 169 -22.32 -0.32 -19.24
N ILE A 170 -22.06 0.50 -20.25
CA ILE A 170 -22.34 1.95 -20.21
C ILE A 170 -23.55 2.26 -21.05
N GLY A 171 -24.58 2.85 -20.43
CA GLY A 171 -25.78 3.31 -21.13
C GLY A 171 -25.64 4.73 -21.61
N SER A 172 -25.77 4.98 -22.93
CA SER A 172 -25.51 6.28 -23.54
C SER A 172 -26.56 6.76 -24.54
N GLU A 173 -27.65 6.03 -24.73
CA GLU A 173 -28.65 6.34 -25.81
C GLU A 173 -29.23 7.76 -25.71
N ARG A 174 -29.35 8.30 -24.49
CA ARG A 174 -29.89 9.65 -24.25
C ARG A 174 -28.85 10.75 -24.14
N LEU A 175 -27.57 10.42 -24.32
CA LEU A 175 -26.50 11.41 -24.31
C LEU A 175 -26.41 12.16 -25.61
N ASP A 176 -25.97 13.42 -25.57
CA ASP A 176 -25.59 14.18 -26.75
C ASP A 176 -24.46 13.42 -27.47
N PRO A 177 -24.56 13.21 -28.80
CA PRO A 177 -23.54 12.52 -29.60
C PRO A 177 -22.13 13.11 -29.47
N LYS A 178 -21.99 14.37 -29.05
CA LYS A 178 -20.68 14.98 -28.78
C LYS A 178 -19.86 14.22 -27.73
N TRP A 179 -20.53 13.49 -26.82
CA TRP A 179 -19.91 12.74 -25.75
C TRP A 179 -19.48 11.31 -26.13
N ALA A 180 -19.78 10.85 -27.34
CA ALA A 180 -19.44 9.50 -27.77
C ALA A 180 -17.94 9.14 -27.60
N PRO A 181 -16.98 10.04 -27.94
CA PRO A 181 -15.55 9.73 -27.70
C PRO A 181 -15.20 9.53 -26.24
N GLU A 182 -15.85 10.24 -25.31
CA GLU A 182 -15.61 10.10 -23.87
C GLU A 182 -16.23 8.82 -23.33
N VAL A 183 -17.41 8.42 -23.82
CA VAL A 183 -18.04 7.14 -23.47
C VAL A 183 -17.15 5.97 -23.86
N GLU A 184 -16.62 5.98 -25.09
CA GLU A 184 -15.70 4.95 -25.59
C GLU A 184 -14.37 4.94 -24.81
N ALA A 185 -13.84 6.13 -24.46
CA ALA A 185 -12.62 6.23 -23.66
C ALA A 185 -12.80 5.62 -22.27
N PHE A 186 -13.94 5.88 -21.61
CA PHE A 186 -14.20 5.28 -20.30
C PHE A 186 -14.42 3.77 -20.38
N ALA A 187 -15.12 3.30 -21.43
CA ALA A 187 -15.26 1.87 -21.69
C ALA A 187 -13.91 1.19 -21.89
N GLY A 188 -12.98 1.83 -22.62
CA GLY A 188 -11.61 1.37 -22.79
C GLY A 188 -10.87 1.27 -21.44
N HIS A 189 -10.94 2.30 -20.59
CA HIS A 189 -10.30 2.28 -19.29
C HIS A 189 -10.84 1.19 -18.35
N LEU A 190 -12.13 0.85 -18.43
CA LEU A 190 -12.70 -0.28 -17.68
C LEU A 190 -12.22 -1.63 -18.24
N ALA A 191 -12.17 -1.77 -19.57
CA ALA A 191 -11.77 -3.00 -20.24
C ALA A 191 -10.26 -3.34 -20.08
N GLU A 192 -9.42 -2.32 -19.85
CA GLU A 192 -7.98 -2.46 -19.63
C GLU A 192 -7.62 -2.94 -18.21
N GLN A 193 -8.60 -3.01 -17.31
CA GLN A 193 -8.36 -3.45 -15.92
C GLN A 193 -8.33 -4.97 -15.81
N GLU A 194 -7.88 -5.45 -14.66
CA GLU A 194 -7.85 -6.89 -14.34
C GLU A 194 -8.69 -7.19 -13.09
N LEU A 195 -9.39 -8.30 -13.12
CA LEU A 195 -10.12 -8.84 -11.97
C LEU A 195 -9.57 -10.21 -11.59
N PRO A 196 -9.59 -10.58 -10.29
CA PRO A 196 -9.13 -11.89 -9.85
C PRO A 196 -10.02 -13.02 -10.38
N HIS A 197 -9.51 -14.25 -10.29
CA HIS A 197 -10.23 -15.48 -10.69
C HIS A 197 -10.64 -15.52 -12.16
N GLU A 198 -9.84 -14.93 -13.06
CA GLU A 198 -10.08 -14.89 -14.52
C GLU A 198 -11.45 -14.30 -14.91
N ILE A 199 -12.02 -13.44 -14.04
CA ILE A 199 -13.22 -12.69 -14.38
C ILE A 199 -12.84 -11.68 -15.46
N ASP A 200 -13.50 -11.76 -16.62
CA ASP A 200 -13.26 -10.81 -17.71
C ASP A 200 -13.71 -9.39 -17.33
N THR A 201 -13.09 -8.39 -17.91
CA THR A 201 -13.40 -6.96 -17.73
C THR A 201 -14.04 -6.35 -18.96
N ALA A 202 -14.65 -7.17 -19.82
CA ALA A 202 -15.33 -6.70 -21.02
C ALA A 202 -16.32 -5.59 -20.69
N CYS A 203 -16.20 -4.47 -21.38
CA CYS A 203 -17.10 -3.32 -21.28
C CYS A 203 -17.82 -3.11 -22.62
N ALA A 204 -19.13 -3.02 -22.58
CA ALA A 204 -19.93 -2.74 -23.76
C ALA A 204 -20.73 -1.45 -23.58
N VAL A 205 -21.02 -0.79 -24.68
CA VAL A 205 -21.89 0.40 -24.71
C VAL A 205 -23.26 -0.02 -25.27
N ASN A 206 -24.32 0.25 -24.51
CA ASN A 206 -25.69 -0.04 -24.88
C ASN A 206 -26.00 -1.51 -25.24
N ASP A 207 -25.41 -2.47 -24.51
CA ASP A 207 -25.68 -3.91 -24.74
C ASP A 207 -26.81 -4.48 -23.86
N VAL A 208 -26.72 -4.24 -22.55
CA VAL A 208 -27.70 -4.72 -21.56
C VAL A 208 -28.63 -3.59 -21.14
N PHE A 209 -28.06 -2.41 -20.88
CA PHE A 209 -28.79 -1.20 -20.48
C PHE A 209 -28.42 -0.05 -21.39
N MET A 210 -29.44 0.68 -21.85
CA MET A 210 -29.32 1.72 -22.86
C MET A 210 -29.08 3.13 -22.32
N GLY A 211 -29.08 3.34 -20.98
CA GLY A 211 -28.95 4.68 -20.40
C GLY A 211 -30.24 5.50 -20.47
N ARG A 212 -31.37 4.90 -20.11
CA ARG A 212 -32.68 5.56 -20.14
C ARG A 212 -33.13 6.03 -18.75
N GLY A 213 -32.26 5.97 -17.74
CA GLY A 213 -32.54 6.32 -16.36
C GLY A 213 -32.82 7.82 -16.17
N TYR A 214 -33.55 8.13 -15.11
CA TYR A 214 -33.92 9.52 -14.80
C TYR A 214 -32.73 10.35 -14.32
N ASN A 215 -31.76 9.76 -13.60
CA ASN A 215 -30.60 10.50 -13.14
C ASN A 215 -29.80 11.07 -14.31
N LEU A 216 -29.54 10.25 -15.34
CA LEU A 216 -28.91 10.70 -16.57
C LEU A 216 -29.74 11.78 -17.26
N ALA A 217 -31.05 11.55 -17.46
CA ALA A 217 -31.93 12.50 -18.14
C ALA A 217 -32.00 13.83 -17.38
N PHE A 218 -32.20 13.81 -16.07
CA PHE A 218 -32.30 15.01 -15.22
C PHE A 218 -31.08 15.91 -15.32
N ILE A 219 -29.86 15.31 -15.29
CA ILE A 219 -28.60 16.05 -15.33
C ILE A 219 -28.35 16.55 -16.76
N SER A 220 -28.44 15.69 -17.78
CA SER A 220 -28.15 16.05 -19.16
C SER A 220 -29.08 17.11 -19.73
N GLU A 221 -30.35 17.19 -19.29
CA GLU A 221 -31.30 18.23 -19.68
C GLU A 221 -31.02 19.60 -19.06
N ARG A 222 -30.24 19.66 -17.98
CA ARG A 222 -29.98 20.90 -17.22
C ARG A 222 -28.57 21.45 -17.37
N PHE A 223 -27.62 20.60 -17.73
CA PHE A 223 -26.20 20.92 -17.70
C PHE A 223 -25.52 20.49 -19.00
N ASP A 224 -25.37 21.44 -19.93
CA ASP A 224 -24.84 21.19 -21.27
C ASP A 224 -23.35 20.77 -21.30
N GLN A 225 -22.58 21.14 -20.25
CA GLN A 225 -21.15 20.82 -20.14
C GLN A 225 -20.89 19.66 -19.18
N THR A 226 -21.95 18.91 -18.83
CA THR A 226 -21.85 17.75 -17.95
C THR A 226 -22.13 16.47 -18.73
N LEU A 227 -21.18 15.53 -18.64
CA LEU A 227 -21.30 14.15 -19.11
C LEU A 227 -21.80 13.26 -17.96
N VAL A 228 -22.80 12.42 -18.22
CA VAL A 228 -23.23 11.39 -17.26
C VAL A 228 -22.91 10.01 -17.80
N LEU A 229 -22.12 9.23 -17.09
CA LEU A 229 -21.73 7.86 -17.43
C LEU A 229 -22.52 6.88 -16.56
N ALA A 230 -23.72 6.50 -17.01
CA ALA A 230 -24.53 5.48 -16.36
C ALA A 230 -23.90 4.10 -16.58
N THR A 231 -23.22 3.59 -15.54
CA THR A 231 -22.37 2.41 -15.61
C THR A 231 -22.95 1.29 -14.75
N GLU A 232 -23.21 0.18 -15.37
CA GLU A 232 -23.76 -1.03 -14.76
C GLU A 232 -22.65 -2.08 -14.61
N VAL A 233 -22.42 -2.57 -13.41
CA VAL A 233 -21.49 -3.68 -13.15
C VAL A 233 -22.24 -4.97 -12.90
N LYS A 234 -21.82 -6.03 -13.57
CA LYS A 234 -22.31 -7.38 -13.34
C LYS A 234 -22.07 -7.80 -11.88
N LYS A 235 -23.08 -8.35 -11.20
CA LYS A 235 -22.96 -8.79 -9.81
C LYS A 235 -22.02 -9.99 -9.65
N VAL A 236 -20.76 -9.85 -10.10
CA VAL A 236 -19.70 -10.87 -9.91
C VAL A 236 -19.13 -10.88 -8.50
N TYR A 237 -19.41 -9.86 -7.70
CA TYR A 237 -18.92 -9.66 -6.35
C TYR A 237 -19.80 -10.28 -5.25
N CYS A 238 -20.91 -10.90 -5.66
CA CYS A 238 -21.80 -11.64 -4.76
C CYS A 238 -22.53 -12.78 -5.50
N ASP A 239 -23.02 -13.72 -4.74
CA ASP A 239 -23.97 -14.72 -5.26
C ASP A 239 -25.39 -14.13 -5.30
N GLU A 240 -26.00 -14.10 -6.48
CA GLU A 240 -27.34 -13.52 -6.70
C GLU A 240 -28.47 -14.31 -6.02
N GLU A 241 -28.25 -15.59 -5.69
CA GLU A 241 -29.27 -16.46 -5.11
C GLU A 241 -29.21 -16.50 -3.58
N THR A 242 -28.04 -16.31 -3.00
CA THR A 242 -27.83 -16.39 -1.55
C THR A 242 -27.52 -15.04 -0.92
N GLY A 243 -27.07 -14.06 -1.70
CA GLY A 243 -26.57 -12.78 -1.21
C GLY A 243 -25.18 -12.86 -0.57
N GLU A 244 -24.49 -14.00 -0.67
CA GLU A 244 -23.12 -14.15 -0.16
C GLU A 244 -22.18 -13.23 -0.92
N ARG A 245 -21.40 -12.42 -0.18
CA ARG A 245 -20.45 -11.45 -0.76
C ARG A 245 -19.07 -12.07 -0.94
N TYR A 246 -18.38 -11.67 -2.00
CA TYR A 246 -17.01 -12.07 -2.30
C TYR A 246 -16.03 -10.88 -2.05
N PRO A 247 -15.51 -10.73 -0.82
CA PRO A 247 -14.74 -9.54 -0.43
C PRO A 247 -13.52 -9.25 -1.32
N VAL A 248 -12.88 -10.31 -1.84
CA VAL A 248 -11.72 -10.17 -2.75
C VAL A 248 -12.13 -9.48 -4.05
N ILE A 249 -13.28 -9.87 -4.62
CA ILE A 249 -13.79 -9.28 -5.87
C ILE A 249 -14.30 -7.86 -5.62
N THR A 250 -14.98 -7.63 -4.48
CA THR A 250 -15.43 -6.27 -4.09
C THR A 250 -14.24 -5.30 -4.01
N ARG A 251 -13.13 -5.71 -3.38
CA ARG A 251 -11.90 -4.90 -3.29
C ARG A 251 -11.27 -4.67 -4.66
N ALA A 252 -11.23 -5.68 -5.51
CA ALA A 252 -10.71 -5.53 -6.86
C ALA A 252 -11.54 -4.54 -7.69
N LEU A 253 -12.88 -4.58 -7.56
CA LEU A 253 -13.76 -3.61 -8.21
C LEU A 253 -13.57 -2.17 -7.69
N GLN A 254 -13.27 -1.98 -6.40
CA GLN A 254 -12.88 -0.66 -5.88
C GLN A 254 -11.64 -0.11 -6.59
N GLN A 255 -10.62 -0.94 -6.79
CA GLN A 255 -9.40 -0.58 -7.53
C GLN A 255 -9.69 -0.28 -8.99
N VAL A 256 -10.45 -1.15 -9.67
CA VAL A 256 -10.86 -0.99 -11.06
C VAL A 256 -11.56 0.34 -11.28
N PHE A 257 -12.59 0.65 -10.47
CA PHE A 257 -13.30 1.91 -10.58
C PHE A 257 -12.43 3.12 -10.24
N LYS A 258 -11.57 3.02 -9.20
CA LYS A 258 -10.63 4.08 -8.85
C LYS A 258 -9.73 4.42 -10.03
N GLN A 259 -9.08 3.43 -10.64
CA GLN A 259 -8.14 3.63 -11.73
C GLN A 259 -8.83 4.13 -13.01
N ALA A 260 -9.93 3.50 -13.40
CA ALA A 260 -10.67 3.89 -14.60
C ALA A 260 -11.25 5.30 -14.49
N ILE A 261 -11.88 5.64 -13.34
CA ILE A 261 -12.46 6.97 -13.10
C ILE A 261 -11.37 8.04 -13.08
N VAL A 262 -10.27 7.84 -12.36
CA VAL A 262 -9.21 8.85 -12.25
C VAL A 262 -8.54 9.09 -13.60
N SER A 263 -8.25 8.04 -14.36
CA SER A 263 -7.63 8.13 -15.69
C SER A 263 -8.56 8.87 -16.69
N HIS A 264 -9.82 8.47 -16.74
CA HIS A 264 -10.80 9.13 -17.59
C HIS A 264 -11.08 10.57 -17.18
N ALA A 265 -11.32 10.83 -15.89
CA ALA A 265 -11.60 12.17 -15.37
C ALA A 265 -10.45 13.14 -15.64
N TRP A 266 -9.20 12.68 -15.56
CA TRP A 266 -8.03 13.50 -15.88
C TRP A 266 -7.96 13.85 -17.37
N ALA A 267 -8.19 12.86 -18.24
CA ALA A 267 -8.26 13.08 -19.70
C ALA A 267 -9.41 14.02 -20.08
N PHE A 268 -10.60 13.82 -19.48
CA PHE A 268 -11.76 14.69 -19.66
C PHE A 268 -11.47 16.12 -19.17
N ALA A 269 -10.90 16.26 -17.97
CA ALA A 269 -10.60 17.55 -17.39
C ALA A 269 -9.69 18.39 -18.28
N LYS A 270 -8.67 17.78 -18.88
CA LYS A 270 -7.76 18.46 -19.84
C LYS A 270 -8.45 18.93 -21.10
N ARG A 271 -9.47 18.22 -21.57
CA ARG A 271 -10.15 18.53 -22.84
C ARG A 271 -11.32 19.47 -22.67
N HIS A 272 -12.08 19.35 -21.58
CA HIS A 272 -13.40 19.96 -21.44
C HIS A 272 -13.54 20.91 -20.27
N THR A 273 -12.48 21.08 -19.45
CA THR A 273 -12.57 21.91 -18.24
C THR A 273 -11.44 22.92 -18.12
N ARG A 274 -11.53 23.79 -17.13
CA ARG A 274 -10.47 24.73 -16.75
C ARG A 274 -9.51 24.13 -15.70
N TYR A 275 -9.74 22.88 -15.31
CA TYR A 275 -8.87 22.20 -14.35
C TYR A 275 -7.55 21.85 -15.02
N SER A 276 -6.44 22.31 -14.42
CA SER A 276 -5.09 22.02 -14.90
C SER A 276 -4.28 21.38 -13.79
N SER A 277 -3.99 20.11 -13.92
CA SER A 277 -3.03 19.41 -13.08
C SER A 277 -2.10 18.58 -13.96
N PRO A 278 -0.79 18.54 -13.67
CA PRO A 278 0.13 17.68 -14.41
C PRO A 278 -0.11 16.19 -14.13
N GLU A 279 -0.72 15.85 -12.99
CA GLU A 279 -0.85 14.49 -12.47
C GLU A 279 -2.30 14.11 -12.24
N ALA A 280 -2.68 12.89 -12.67
CA ALA A 280 -4.03 12.37 -12.51
C ALA A 280 -4.40 12.16 -11.02
N ALA A 281 -3.44 11.74 -10.19
CA ALA A 281 -3.63 11.54 -8.77
C ALA A 281 -4.10 12.78 -8.00
N ARG A 282 -3.86 13.99 -8.55
CA ARG A 282 -4.38 15.27 -7.99
C ARG A 282 -5.90 15.41 -8.07
N LEU A 283 -6.56 14.51 -8.76
CA LEU A 283 -8.02 14.39 -8.76
C LEU A 283 -8.56 13.59 -7.57
N LEU A 284 -7.70 13.02 -6.73
CA LEU A 284 -8.07 12.36 -5.49
C LEU A 284 -7.85 13.31 -4.30
N SER A 285 -8.35 12.92 -3.11
CA SER A 285 -8.22 13.72 -1.89
C SER A 285 -6.77 14.06 -1.56
N SER A 286 -6.50 15.33 -1.29
CA SER A 286 -5.17 15.87 -1.01
C SER A 286 -4.78 15.83 0.48
N GLU A 287 -5.73 15.51 1.38
CA GLU A 287 -5.50 15.38 2.81
C GLU A 287 -5.89 13.98 3.30
N PRO A 288 -5.15 13.43 4.30
CA PRO A 288 -5.54 12.18 4.93
C PRO A 288 -6.89 12.33 5.65
N THR A 289 -7.78 11.37 5.47
CA THR A 289 -9.06 11.35 6.19
C THR A 289 -8.84 11.19 7.69
N GLU A 290 -9.83 11.60 8.51
CA GLU A 290 -9.80 11.42 9.95
C GLU A 290 -9.58 9.94 10.34
N GLN A 291 -10.13 9.01 9.57
CA GLN A 291 -9.97 7.57 9.80
C GLN A 291 -8.52 7.12 9.56
N VAL A 292 -7.87 7.59 8.49
CA VAL A 292 -6.45 7.31 8.23
C VAL A 292 -5.59 7.84 9.36
N LEU A 293 -5.78 9.09 9.78
CA LEU A 293 -5.01 9.71 10.87
C LEU A 293 -5.19 8.96 12.19
N ARG A 294 -6.41 8.50 12.48
CA ARG A 294 -6.72 7.72 13.69
C ARG A 294 -6.01 6.36 13.67
N VAL A 295 -6.14 5.60 12.59
CA VAL A 295 -5.49 4.29 12.44
C VAL A 295 -3.97 4.43 12.52
N ASP A 296 -3.40 5.44 11.86
CA ASP A 296 -1.96 5.75 11.89
C ASP A 296 -1.47 6.02 13.33
N ALA A 297 -2.18 6.86 14.06
CA ALA A 297 -1.82 7.22 15.44
C ALA A 297 -1.92 6.01 16.39
N GLU A 298 -3.01 5.22 16.31
CA GLU A 298 -3.22 4.03 17.13
C GLU A 298 -2.13 2.97 16.85
N LEU A 299 -1.84 2.68 15.58
CA LEU A 299 -0.80 1.75 15.19
C LEU A 299 0.58 2.20 15.69
N HIS A 300 0.95 3.46 15.41
CA HIS A 300 2.23 4.01 15.85
C HIS A 300 2.38 3.94 17.38
N GLN A 301 1.35 4.28 18.15
CA GLN A 301 1.40 4.24 19.61
C GLN A 301 1.70 2.83 20.14
N LEU A 302 1.12 1.80 19.51
CA LEU A 302 1.29 0.40 19.94
C LEU A 302 2.68 -0.15 19.61
N VAL A 303 3.27 0.24 18.48
CA VAL A 303 4.49 -0.41 17.96
C VAL A 303 5.73 0.49 17.93
N ARG A 304 5.65 1.75 18.36
CA ARG A 304 6.82 2.63 18.43
C ARG A 304 7.89 2.01 19.34
N GLY A 305 9.12 1.92 18.85
CA GLY A 305 10.22 1.33 19.57
C GLY A 305 10.28 -0.21 19.54
N PHE A 306 9.40 -0.85 18.78
CA PHE A 306 9.42 -2.30 18.55
C PHE A 306 10.52 -2.66 17.53
N GLU A 307 11.70 -3.03 18.02
CA GLU A 307 12.86 -3.37 17.18
C GLU A 307 13.28 -4.82 17.40
N VAL A 308 13.08 -5.68 16.41
CA VAL A 308 13.38 -7.12 16.47
C VAL A 308 14.87 -7.38 16.81
N LEU A 309 15.78 -6.63 16.16
CA LEU A 309 17.22 -6.85 16.31
C LEU A 309 17.73 -6.58 17.72
N ASN A 310 17.06 -5.74 18.53
CA ASN A 310 17.43 -5.49 19.91
C ASN A 310 17.23 -6.73 20.81
N HIS A 311 16.32 -7.62 20.42
CA HIS A 311 15.99 -8.83 21.20
C HIS A 311 16.74 -10.06 20.70
N VAL A 312 16.90 -10.23 19.38
CA VAL A 312 17.53 -11.43 18.79
C VAL A 312 19.05 -11.43 18.87
N ASN A 313 19.69 -10.33 19.24
CA ASN A 313 21.14 -10.30 19.42
C ASN A 313 21.54 -11.01 20.72
N PRO A 314 22.33 -12.10 20.66
CA PRO A 314 22.77 -12.82 21.84
C PRO A 314 23.65 -11.96 22.75
N ILE A 315 23.53 -12.17 24.07
CA ILE A 315 24.33 -11.43 25.07
C ILE A 315 25.67 -12.11 25.42
N ASN A 316 25.90 -13.35 24.97
CA ASN A 316 27.05 -14.18 25.30
C ASN A 316 27.92 -14.59 24.09
N VAL A 317 27.84 -13.88 22.96
CA VAL A 317 28.53 -14.23 21.69
C VAL A 317 30.04 -14.49 21.92
N GLU A 318 30.74 -13.63 22.63
CA GLU A 318 32.18 -13.75 22.84
C GLU A 318 32.56 -14.97 23.68
N ARG A 319 31.75 -15.37 24.66
CA ARG A 319 31.92 -16.59 25.43
C ARG A 319 31.76 -17.82 24.55
N GLU A 320 30.70 -17.85 23.79
CA GLU A 320 30.38 -18.95 22.88
C GLU A 320 31.40 -19.06 21.73
N ARG A 321 31.92 -17.95 21.23
CA ARG A 321 33.00 -17.94 20.23
C ARG A 321 34.28 -18.60 20.76
N ARG A 322 34.68 -18.23 21.97
CA ARG A 322 35.86 -18.85 22.59
C ARG A 322 35.68 -20.35 22.80
N ALA A 323 34.52 -20.77 23.30
CA ALA A 323 34.21 -22.19 23.52
C ALA A 323 34.17 -22.96 22.20
N PHE A 324 33.59 -22.38 21.14
CA PHE A 324 33.53 -22.97 19.83
C PHE A 324 34.91 -23.23 19.22
N PHE A 325 35.81 -22.24 19.24
CA PHE A 325 37.17 -22.42 18.75
C PHE A 325 38.02 -23.34 19.63
N ALA A 326 37.83 -23.33 20.96
CA ALA A 326 38.46 -24.26 21.87
C ALA A 326 38.06 -25.71 21.61
N SER A 327 36.81 -25.96 21.20
CA SER A 327 36.30 -27.26 20.76
C SER A 327 36.69 -27.63 19.31
N LYS A 328 37.49 -26.81 18.64
CA LYS A 328 37.83 -26.94 17.20
C LYS A 328 36.59 -27.00 16.29
N GLY A 329 35.55 -26.28 16.64
CA GLY A 329 34.30 -26.26 15.87
C GLY A 329 33.47 -27.54 15.96
N ALA A 330 33.55 -28.26 17.12
CA ALA A 330 32.85 -29.53 17.30
C ALA A 330 31.51 -29.39 18.04
N THR A 331 31.26 -28.25 18.70
CA THR A 331 30.11 -28.07 19.59
C THR A 331 29.29 -26.85 19.16
N ASN A 332 27.97 -27.01 19.02
CA ASN A 332 27.08 -25.90 18.70
C ASN A 332 27.05 -24.86 19.83
N PRO A 333 27.16 -23.54 19.52
CA PRO A 333 27.03 -22.48 20.49
C PRO A 333 25.67 -22.47 21.17
N GLN A 334 25.65 -22.12 22.48
CA GLN A 334 24.43 -21.97 23.26
C GLN A 334 24.17 -20.48 23.50
N PHE A 335 23.42 -19.86 22.61
CA PHE A 335 23.14 -18.43 22.71
C PHE A 335 22.10 -18.11 23.79
N ALA A 336 22.36 -17.05 24.54
CA ALA A 336 21.47 -16.51 25.56
C ALA A 336 20.96 -15.12 25.15
N TYR A 337 19.70 -14.86 25.45
CA TYR A 337 19.01 -13.63 25.07
C TYR A 337 18.49 -12.85 26.28
N ARG A 338 18.21 -11.56 26.06
CA ARG A 338 17.54 -10.76 27.09
C ARG A 338 16.09 -11.22 27.24
N PRO A 339 15.54 -11.22 28.47
CA PRO A 339 14.12 -11.49 28.67
C PRO A 339 13.26 -10.53 27.86
N LEU A 340 12.26 -11.08 27.20
CA LEU A 340 11.30 -10.29 26.44
C LEU A 340 10.38 -9.54 27.42
N GLN A 341 10.39 -8.21 27.36
CA GLN A 341 9.51 -7.34 28.15
C GLN A 341 8.20 -7.02 27.42
N LEU A 342 7.69 -7.95 26.64
CA LEU A 342 6.51 -7.82 25.81
C LEU A 342 5.45 -8.81 26.27
N GLU A 343 4.20 -8.38 26.31
CA GLU A 343 3.03 -9.26 26.48
C GLU A 343 2.43 -9.59 25.10
N PRO A 344 2.85 -10.70 24.44
CA PRO A 344 2.50 -10.96 23.03
C PRO A 344 0.99 -10.99 22.78
N PHE A 345 0.23 -11.69 23.61
CA PHE A 345 -1.22 -11.80 23.43
C PHE A 345 -1.96 -10.47 23.59
N LYS A 346 -1.51 -9.63 24.52
CA LYS A 346 -2.10 -8.32 24.74
C LYS A 346 -1.85 -7.41 23.54
N LEU A 347 -0.60 -7.36 23.05
CA LEU A 347 -0.26 -6.53 21.90
C LEU A 347 -0.98 -7.00 20.64
N LYS A 348 -1.01 -8.31 20.36
CA LYS A 348 -1.76 -8.86 19.21
C LYS A 348 -3.24 -8.49 19.26
N ARG A 349 -3.87 -8.63 20.43
CA ARG A 349 -5.28 -8.26 20.62
C ARG A 349 -5.51 -6.75 20.39
N GLN A 350 -4.58 -5.89 20.75
CA GLN A 350 -4.68 -4.45 20.52
C GLN A 350 -4.51 -4.13 19.03
N LEU A 351 -3.55 -4.75 18.34
CA LEU A 351 -3.35 -4.59 16.90
C LEU A 351 -4.59 -5.01 16.08
N LEU A 352 -5.20 -6.16 16.43
CA LEU A 352 -6.41 -6.67 15.77
C LEU A 352 -7.68 -5.84 16.04
N ARG A 353 -7.64 -4.87 16.96
CA ARG A 353 -8.76 -3.97 17.25
C ARG A 353 -8.68 -2.64 16.55
N ILE A 354 -7.57 -2.37 15.87
CA ILE A 354 -7.43 -1.15 15.07
C ILE A 354 -8.47 -1.22 13.94
N PRO A 355 -9.37 -0.22 13.82
CA PRO A 355 -10.49 -0.27 12.88
C PRO A 355 -10.05 0.10 11.45
N VAL A 356 -9.12 -0.68 10.88
CA VAL A 356 -8.52 -0.44 9.57
C VAL A 356 -9.53 -0.54 8.44
N GLU A 357 -10.59 -1.33 8.62
CA GLU A 357 -11.70 -1.49 7.69
C GLU A 357 -12.50 -0.20 7.43
N ARG A 358 -12.30 0.82 8.27
CA ARG A 358 -12.92 2.15 8.10
C ARG A 358 -12.17 3.07 7.16
N ILE A 359 -10.98 2.69 6.71
CA ILE A 359 -10.25 3.42 5.68
C ILE A 359 -10.95 3.14 4.35
N GLU A 360 -11.45 4.19 3.71
CA GLU A 360 -12.26 4.09 2.50
C GLU A 360 -11.44 3.87 1.24
N ASP A 361 -10.24 4.45 1.18
CA ASP A 361 -9.27 4.23 0.10
C ASP A 361 -8.63 2.85 0.26
N ASP A 362 -8.93 1.96 -0.68
CA ASP A 362 -8.52 0.56 -0.61
C ASP A 362 -6.99 0.40 -0.64
N SER A 363 -6.28 1.15 -1.47
CA SER A 363 -4.82 1.10 -1.55
C SER A 363 -4.17 1.51 -0.21
N ILE A 364 -4.71 2.54 0.44
CA ILE A 364 -4.24 3.00 1.74
C ILE A 364 -4.62 1.98 2.82
N ARG A 365 -5.83 1.42 2.77
CA ARG A 365 -6.29 0.39 3.70
C ARG A 365 -5.39 -0.84 3.64
N GLU A 366 -5.08 -1.35 2.45
CA GLU A 366 -4.19 -2.49 2.23
C GLU A 366 -2.80 -2.25 2.82
N LEU A 367 -2.24 -1.06 2.64
CA LEU A 367 -0.96 -0.66 3.23
C LEU A 367 -0.97 -0.80 4.77
N TYR A 368 -2.05 -0.36 5.44
CA TYR A 368 -2.18 -0.48 6.89
C TYR A 368 -2.49 -1.92 7.34
N GLU A 369 -3.36 -2.65 6.65
CA GLU A 369 -3.67 -4.07 6.92
C GLU A 369 -2.41 -4.94 6.84
N ALA A 370 -1.65 -4.79 5.76
CA ALA A 370 -0.40 -5.53 5.56
C ALA A 370 0.64 -5.17 6.63
N THR A 371 0.71 -3.90 7.04
CA THR A 371 1.62 -3.47 8.11
C THR A 371 1.21 -4.05 9.46
N ILE A 372 -0.07 -4.02 9.81
CA ILE A 372 -0.58 -4.64 11.06
C ILE A 372 -0.28 -6.14 11.06
N SER A 373 -0.54 -6.85 9.95
CA SER A 373 -0.23 -8.27 9.79
C SER A 373 1.26 -8.55 10.00
N ALA A 374 2.14 -7.72 9.42
CA ALA A 374 3.58 -7.84 9.60
C ALA A 374 4.00 -7.66 11.07
N TYR A 375 3.35 -6.77 11.82
CA TYR A 375 3.62 -6.63 13.26
C TYR A 375 3.10 -7.82 14.07
N LEU A 376 1.99 -8.44 13.70
CA LEU A 376 1.53 -9.70 14.32
C LEU A 376 2.57 -10.80 14.14
N ASP A 377 3.15 -10.94 12.93
CA ASP A 377 4.23 -11.90 12.65
C ASP A 377 5.53 -11.58 13.42
N LYS A 378 5.92 -10.31 13.56
CA LYS A 378 7.06 -9.89 14.38
C LYS A 378 6.85 -10.23 15.87
N VAL A 379 5.64 -10.08 16.39
CA VAL A 379 5.29 -10.45 17.77
C VAL A 379 5.42 -11.96 17.97
N ASP A 380 4.92 -12.78 17.03
CA ASP A 380 5.05 -14.23 17.07
C ASP A 380 6.52 -14.67 16.97
N LEU A 381 7.31 -14.01 16.11
CA LEU A 381 8.75 -14.23 16.01
C LEU A 381 9.44 -14.02 17.35
N LEU A 382 9.21 -12.88 18.01
CA LEU A 382 9.84 -12.59 19.30
C LEU A 382 9.31 -13.47 20.44
N ALA A 383 8.04 -13.86 20.41
CA ALA A 383 7.45 -14.75 21.41
C ALA A 383 8.10 -16.15 21.42
N THR A 384 8.69 -16.55 20.29
CA THR A 384 9.36 -17.85 20.12
C THR A 384 10.89 -17.77 20.20
N LEU A 385 11.43 -16.63 20.64
CA LEU A 385 12.87 -16.39 20.73
C LEU A 385 13.60 -17.50 21.52
N GLY A 386 14.62 -18.10 20.90
CA GLY A 386 15.41 -19.18 21.47
C GLY A 386 14.72 -20.55 21.50
N SER A 387 13.55 -20.69 20.92
CA SER A 387 12.83 -21.96 20.77
C SER A 387 12.95 -22.54 19.36
N PRO A 388 12.66 -23.83 19.16
CA PRO A 388 12.62 -24.46 17.82
C PRO A 388 11.62 -23.80 16.86
N ASN A 389 10.57 -23.16 17.38
CA ASN A 389 9.55 -22.50 16.56
C ASN A 389 9.99 -21.13 16.02
N PHE A 390 11.15 -20.63 16.43
CA PHE A 390 11.64 -19.33 15.98
C PHE A 390 11.92 -19.31 14.47
N LEU A 391 12.54 -20.37 13.92
CA LEU A 391 12.81 -20.50 12.49
C LEU A 391 11.51 -20.47 11.69
N TYR A 392 10.47 -21.18 12.13
CA TYR A 392 9.17 -21.17 11.47
C TYR A 392 8.59 -19.75 11.37
N ASN A 393 8.61 -18.99 12.48
CA ASN A 393 8.13 -17.61 12.48
C ASN A 393 9.05 -16.66 11.70
N SER A 394 10.36 -16.95 11.63
CA SER A 394 11.30 -16.23 10.79
C SER A 394 10.99 -16.42 9.30
N LEU A 395 10.67 -17.64 8.88
CA LEU A 395 10.22 -17.98 7.52
C LEU A 395 8.90 -17.28 7.16
N ARG A 396 7.95 -17.23 8.09
CA ARG A 396 6.68 -16.52 7.86
C ARG A 396 6.88 -15.02 7.63
N TYR A 397 7.80 -14.39 8.35
CA TYR A 397 7.99 -12.95 8.28
C TYR A 397 8.99 -12.52 7.19
N TYR A 398 10.14 -13.18 7.09
CA TYR A 398 11.22 -12.82 6.16
C TYR A 398 11.26 -13.69 4.89
N GLY A 399 10.66 -14.88 4.91
CA GLY A 399 10.76 -15.85 3.85
C GLY A 399 12.07 -16.64 3.87
N ALA A 400 12.36 -17.31 2.74
CA ALA A 400 13.57 -18.06 2.45
C ALA A 400 14.14 -17.65 1.08
N PRO A 401 15.45 -17.91 0.81
CA PRO A 401 16.02 -17.72 -0.51
C PRO A 401 15.27 -18.53 -1.56
N SER A 402 15.03 -17.92 -2.71
CA SER A 402 14.52 -18.61 -3.90
C SER A 402 15.66 -19.30 -4.67
N ASP A 403 15.29 -20.18 -5.62
CA ASP A 403 16.27 -20.78 -6.54
C ASP A 403 17.07 -19.71 -7.31
N GLN A 404 16.45 -18.58 -7.61
CA GLN A 404 17.14 -17.47 -8.28
C GLN A 404 18.13 -16.76 -7.35
N ASP A 405 17.77 -16.56 -6.07
CA ASP A 405 18.69 -15.99 -5.08
C ASP A 405 19.94 -16.89 -4.90
N LEU A 406 19.74 -18.21 -4.90
CA LEU A 406 20.84 -19.19 -4.84
C LEU A 406 21.73 -19.14 -6.09
N LYS A 407 21.14 -19.07 -7.29
CA LYS A 407 21.89 -18.92 -8.54
C LYS A 407 22.71 -17.62 -8.55
N ASN A 408 22.14 -16.52 -8.09
CA ASN A 408 22.83 -15.25 -7.97
C ASN A 408 24.00 -15.33 -6.97
N ALA A 409 23.79 -15.96 -5.82
CA ALA A 409 24.83 -16.16 -4.83
C ALA A 409 25.98 -17.04 -5.39
N GLN A 410 25.66 -18.15 -6.02
CA GLN A 410 26.64 -19.03 -6.67
C GLN A 410 27.43 -18.31 -7.78
N TYR A 411 26.73 -17.53 -8.62
CA TYR A 411 27.36 -16.69 -9.64
C TYR A 411 28.44 -15.79 -9.03
N LEU A 412 28.11 -15.04 -7.98
CA LEU A 412 29.06 -14.14 -7.32
C LEU A 412 30.23 -14.87 -6.68
N LEU A 413 30.01 -16.05 -6.08
CA LEU A 413 31.06 -16.83 -5.41
C LEU A 413 32.04 -17.45 -6.40
N HIS A 414 31.61 -17.78 -7.62
CA HIS A 414 32.48 -18.35 -8.67
C HIS A 414 33.33 -17.30 -9.39
N LEU A 415 33.06 -16.00 -9.21
CA LEU A 415 33.89 -14.96 -9.81
C LEU A 415 35.31 -14.98 -9.22
N PRO A 416 36.37 -14.81 -10.03
CA PRO A 416 37.73 -14.75 -9.54
C PRO A 416 37.95 -13.56 -8.61
N GLU A 417 38.89 -13.68 -7.68
CA GLU A 417 39.28 -12.55 -6.83
C GLU A 417 39.96 -11.45 -7.67
N VAL A 418 39.65 -10.20 -7.32
CA VAL A 418 40.27 -9.02 -7.94
C VAL A 418 41.62 -8.77 -7.27
N GLU A 419 42.71 -8.74 -8.03
CA GLU A 419 44.09 -8.62 -7.50
C GLU A 419 44.24 -7.38 -6.55
N GLU A 420 43.59 -6.27 -6.85
CA GLU A 420 43.63 -5.07 -6.03
C GLU A 420 43.00 -5.25 -4.64
N GLU A 421 42.01 -6.16 -4.53
CA GLU A 421 41.33 -6.46 -3.26
C GLU A 421 42.10 -7.44 -2.38
N VAL A 422 43.04 -8.17 -2.95
CA VAL A 422 43.88 -9.15 -2.22
C VAL A 422 45.09 -8.49 -1.54
N ARG A 423 45.47 -7.29 -1.98
CA ARG A 423 46.64 -6.58 -1.40
C ARG A 423 46.35 -6.20 0.07
N PRO A 424 47.39 -6.34 0.95
CA PRO A 424 47.29 -5.94 2.33
C PRO A 424 46.98 -4.42 2.46
N GLU A 425 45.80 -4.07 2.95
CA GLU A 425 45.43 -2.69 3.24
C GLU A 425 45.59 -2.39 4.75
N LYS A 426 46.08 -1.20 5.07
CA LYS A 426 46.14 -0.75 6.45
C LYS A 426 44.72 -0.52 6.97
N ARG A 427 44.27 -1.33 7.90
CA ARG A 427 42.95 -1.15 8.55
C ARG A 427 42.97 0.04 9.49
N VAL A 428 41.83 0.73 9.57
CA VAL A 428 41.60 1.86 10.48
C VAL A 428 40.73 1.44 11.67
N GLY A 429 40.97 2.01 12.82
CA GLY A 429 40.23 1.69 14.04
C GLY A 429 38.95 2.52 14.24
N THR A 430 38.31 2.26 15.37
CA THR A 430 37.03 2.88 15.75
C THR A 430 37.06 4.42 15.83
N ASP A 431 38.20 5.05 16.15
CA ASP A 431 38.28 6.52 16.23
C ASP A 431 38.19 7.17 14.87
N VAL A 432 38.88 6.61 13.85
CA VAL A 432 38.79 7.06 12.46
C VAL A 432 37.40 6.80 11.93
N ALA A 433 36.81 5.62 12.22
CA ALA A 433 35.45 5.31 11.81
C ALA A 433 34.44 6.28 12.43
N ARG A 434 34.60 6.59 13.73
CA ARG A 434 33.75 7.59 14.42
C ARG A 434 33.76 8.92 13.71
N GLN A 435 34.94 9.41 13.33
CA GLN A 435 35.09 10.68 12.63
C GLN A 435 34.41 10.66 11.25
N ALA A 436 34.59 9.59 10.46
CA ALA A 436 33.97 9.43 9.14
C ALA A 436 32.44 9.43 9.23
N PHE A 437 31.84 8.76 10.22
CA PHE A 437 30.39 8.78 10.44
C PHE A 437 29.89 10.17 10.88
N LEU A 438 30.65 10.91 11.70
CA LEU A 438 30.29 12.28 12.09
C LEU A 438 30.33 13.22 10.87
N GLU A 439 31.30 13.08 9.99
CA GLU A 439 31.42 13.84 8.74
C GLU A 439 30.27 13.51 7.80
N GLY A 440 29.94 12.22 7.65
CA GLY A 440 28.77 11.78 6.89
C GLY A 440 27.47 12.38 7.41
N MET A 441 27.26 12.44 8.73
CA MET A 441 26.09 13.11 9.32
C MET A 441 26.11 14.62 9.08
N ALA A 442 27.27 15.27 9.23
CA ALA A 442 27.41 16.71 9.02
C ALA A 442 27.08 17.13 7.58
N HIS A 443 27.39 16.29 6.58
CA HIS A 443 27.04 16.53 5.19
C HIS A 443 25.54 16.75 5.00
N TYR A 444 24.69 15.98 5.70
CA TYR A 444 23.22 16.14 5.67
C TYR A 444 22.69 17.16 6.70
N GLY A 445 23.57 17.79 7.49
CA GLY A 445 23.16 18.65 8.60
C GLY A 445 22.53 17.89 9.79
N PHE A 446 22.77 16.60 9.90
CA PHE A 446 22.21 15.80 10.99
C PHE A 446 22.99 16.01 12.29
N GLN A 447 22.26 16.31 13.35
CA GLN A 447 22.81 16.32 14.71
C GLN A 447 22.65 14.92 15.30
N GLY A 448 23.71 14.11 15.22
CA GLY A 448 23.72 12.74 15.71
C GLY A 448 24.94 12.44 16.59
N LYS A 449 24.93 11.28 17.22
CA LYS A 449 26.04 10.78 18.06
C LYS A 449 26.55 9.46 17.53
N VAL A 450 27.85 9.22 17.64
CA VAL A 450 28.46 7.92 17.38
C VAL A 450 28.90 7.32 18.71
N GLN A 451 28.37 6.13 19.03
CA GLN A 451 28.64 5.44 20.30
C GLN A 451 29.36 4.11 20.04
N VAL A 452 30.50 3.90 20.69
CA VAL A 452 31.20 2.60 20.69
C VAL A 452 30.58 1.68 21.72
N THR A 453 30.24 0.44 21.32
CA THR A 453 29.53 -0.53 22.17
C THR A 453 29.98 -1.97 21.89
N SER A 454 29.88 -2.86 22.88
CA SER A 454 30.03 -4.30 22.69
C SER A 454 28.72 -5.07 22.50
N ARG A 455 27.59 -4.34 22.37
CA ARG A 455 26.24 -4.93 22.39
C ARG A 455 25.68 -5.26 21.00
N ILE A 456 26.42 -5.03 19.94
CA ILE A 456 26.04 -5.29 18.54
C ILE A 456 26.90 -6.39 17.93
N VAL A 457 26.31 -7.13 16.99
CA VAL A 457 27.02 -8.18 16.21
C VAL A 457 27.69 -7.54 14.98
N ALA A 458 26.99 -6.65 14.30
CA ALA A 458 27.53 -5.89 13.16
C ALA A 458 28.63 -4.90 13.63
N ASP A 459 29.57 -4.57 12.74
CA ASP A 459 30.65 -3.64 13.08
C ASP A 459 30.20 -2.19 13.16
N ALA A 460 29.14 -1.82 12.41
CA ALA A 460 28.42 -0.56 12.51
C ALA A 460 26.91 -0.80 12.31
N MET A 461 26.06 0.06 12.91
CA MET A 461 24.63 0.10 12.66
C MET A 461 24.00 1.41 13.14
N VAL A 462 22.93 1.87 12.49
CA VAL A 462 22.11 2.99 12.97
C VAL A 462 21.08 2.50 13.99
N ASN A 463 21.02 3.17 15.15
CA ASN A 463 19.88 3.11 16.05
C ASN A 463 18.89 4.22 15.67
N ASN A 464 17.84 3.85 14.94
CA ASN A 464 16.87 4.79 14.40
C ASN A 464 16.10 5.54 15.50
N ALA A 465 15.74 4.86 16.60
CA ALA A 465 14.98 5.46 17.71
C ALA A 465 15.77 6.58 18.40
N GLU A 466 17.08 6.40 18.56
CA GLU A 466 17.96 7.36 19.23
C GLU A 466 18.74 8.24 18.23
N ARG A 467 18.55 8.05 16.93
CA ARG A 467 19.24 8.76 15.83
C ARG A 467 20.76 8.81 16.04
N LYS A 468 21.34 7.65 16.36
CA LYS A 468 22.78 7.50 16.60
C LYS A 468 23.36 6.32 15.85
N VAL A 469 24.64 6.40 15.52
CA VAL A 469 25.42 5.27 15.00
C VAL A 469 26.04 4.51 16.17
N LEU A 470 25.92 3.20 16.15
CA LEU A 470 26.59 2.29 17.06
C LEU A 470 27.78 1.67 16.30
N LEU A 471 28.97 1.77 16.88
CA LEU A 471 30.19 1.09 16.41
C LEU A 471 30.58 -0.01 17.38
N LYS A 472 30.91 -1.19 16.84
CA LYS A 472 31.38 -2.31 17.67
C LYS A 472 32.74 -2.00 18.26
N LYS A 473 32.90 -2.25 19.58
CA LYS A 473 34.16 -2.05 20.28
C LYS A 473 35.25 -2.94 19.66
N GLY A 474 36.38 -2.33 19.25
CA GLY A 474 37.53 -3.02 18.69
C GLY A 474 37.36 -3.39 17.21
N ALA A 475 36.28 -2.96 16.55
CA ALA A 475 36.15 -3.14 15.11
C ALA A 475 37.25 -2.38 14.34
N THR A 476 37.70 -2.96 13.26
CA THR A 476 38.63 -2.34 12.33
C THR A 476 38.09 -2.43 10.93
N PHE A 477 38.29 -1.41 10.11
CA PHE A 477 37.69 -1.26 8.80
C PHE A 477 38.79 -1.08 7.73
N ARG A 478 38.57 -1.58 6.53
CA ARG A 478 39.33 -1.16 5.37
C ARG A 478 38.86 0.23 4.92
N PRO A 479 39.69 1.05 4.29
CA PRO A 479 39.28 2.39 3.87
C PRO A 479 38.06 2.41 2.96
N LYS A 480 37.98 1.53 1.94
CA LYS A 480 36.79 1.40 1.06
C LYS A 480 35.57 0.91 1.86
N GLU A 481 35.76 -0.08 2.74
CA GLU A 481 34.70 -0.59 3.61
C GLU A 481 34.09 0.52 4.48
N LEU A 482 34.92 1.35 5.12
CA LEU A 482 34.44 2.45 5.92
C LEU A 482 33.64 3.46 5.09
N ARG A 483 34.07 3.78 3.86
CA ARG A 483 33.37 4.70 2.99
C ARG A 483 32.00 4.16 2.57
N TYR A 484 31.92 2.90 2.10
CA TYR A 484 30.61 2.36 1.74
C TYR A 484 29.68 2.23 2.95
N LEU A 485 30.18 1.90 4.15
CA LEU A 485 29.38 1.85 5.36
C LEU A 485 28.79 3.21 5.76
N VAL A 486 29.51 4.31 5.52
CA VAL A 486 28.94 5.66 5.74
C VAL A 486 27.75 5.90 4.80
N HIS A 487 27.84 5.54 3.52
CA HIS A 487 26.72 5.66 2.60
C HIS A 487 25.56 4.72 2.95
N HIS A 488 25.84 3.51 3.42
CA HIS A 488 24.86 2.55 3.87
C HIS A 488 24.08 3.07 5.10
N GLU A 489 24.81 3.35 6.17
CA GLU A 489 24.23 3.67 7.47
C GLU A 489 23.68 5.11 7.54
N ILE A 490 24.44 6.10 7.08
CA ILE A 490 24.01 7.49 7.08
C ILE A 490 23.21 7.82 5.83
N GLY A 491 23.76 7.47 4.66
CA GLY A 491 23.19 7.82 3.36
C GLY A 491 21.81 7.22 3.14
N VAL A 492 21.50 6.05 3.72
CA VAL A 492 20.18 5.43 3.56
C VAL A 492 19.44 5.29 4.88
N HIS A 493 19.96 4.54 5.87
CA HIS A 493 19.17 4.26 7.07
C HIS A 493 18.89 5.50 7.93
N MET A 494 19.84 6.42 8.07
CA MET A 494 19.58 7.66 8.80
C MET A 494 18.77 8.64 7.95
N VAL A 495 19.05 8.77 6.65
CA VAL A 495 18.28 9.60 5.72
C VAL A 495 16.81 9.22 5.72
N THR A 496 16.47 7.93 5.56
CA THR A 496 15.07 7.47 5.58
C THR A 496 14.42 7.67 6.95
N THR A 497 15.16 7.51 8.05
CA THR A 497 14.67 7.84 9.40
C THR A 497 14.35 9.34 9.54
N MET A 498 15.20 10.21 9.00
CA MET A 498 14.99 11.65 9.04
C MET A 498 13.86 12.09 8.13
N ASN A 499 13.70 11.48 6.94
CA ASN A 499 12.58 11.72 6.04
C ASN A 499 11.25 11.31 6.71
N ALA A 500 11.19 10.13 7.32
CA ALA A 500 9.99 9.67 8.03
C ALA A 500 9.55 10.64 9.14
N ALA A 501 10.49 11.34 9.79
CA ALA A 501 10.18 12.32 10.81
C ALA A 501 9.48 13.58 10.27
N HIS A 502 9.57 13.83 8.96
CA HIS A 502 8.93 14.96 8.27
C HIS A 502 7.58 14.59 7.64
N GLN A 503 7.22 13.31 7.66
CA GLN A 503 5.98 12.85 7.06
C GLN A 503 4.76 13.10 7.97
N PRO A 504 3.59 13.42 7.40
CA PRO A 504 2.33 13.55 8.14
C PRO A 504 1.94 12.23 8.82
N LEU A 505 2.13 11.10 8.11
CA LEU A 505 1.79 9.76 8.60
C LEU A 505 3.00 9.11 9.30
N LYS A 506 2.77 8.59 10.49
CA LYS A 506 3.80 7.95 11.35
C LYS A 506 4.14 6.52 10.91
N LEU A 507 3.30 5.90 10.10
CA LEU A 507 3.51 4.59 9.50
C LEU A 507 4.92 4.44 8.93
N LEU A 508 5.41 5.46 8.22
CA LEU A 508 6.72 5.43 7.56
C LEU A 508 7.91 5.41 8.54
N SER A 509 7.69 5.79 9.80
CA SER A 509 8.70 5.72 10.86
C SER A 509 8.83 4.34 11.48
N ILE A 510 7.72 3.60 11.55
CA ILE A 510 7.67 2.24 12.11
C ILE A 510 7.98 1.17 11.05
N GLY A 511 7.74 1.47 9.79
CA GLY A 511 8.04 0.62 8.64
C GLY A 511 6.85 -0.21 8.16
N THR A 512 6.67 -0.22 6.85
CA THR A 512 5.68 -1.04 6.15
C THR A 512 6.08 -2.52 6.17
N ARG A 513 5.18 -3.39 5.69
CA ARG A 513 5.48 -4.82 5.54
C ARG A 513 6.75 -5.03 4.70
N VAL A 514 7.63 -5.92 5.15
CA VAL A 514 8.90 -6.29 4.46
C VAL A 514 9.81 -5.10 4.08
N ALA A 515 9.64 -3.93 4.70
CA ALA A 515 10.48 -2.75 4.45
C ALA A 515 12.00 -3.05 4.60
N THR A 516 12.37 -4.06 5.38
CA THR A 516 13.77 -4.48 5.55
C THR A 516 14.44 -4.80 4.22
N ARG A 517 13.77 -5.55 3.32
CA ARG A 517 14.32 -5.93 2.01
C ARG A 517 14.68 -4.69 1.19
N THR A 518 13.75 -3.78 1.05
CA THR A 518 13.94 -2.52 0.31
C THR A 518 15.01 -1.64 0.93
N GLN A 519 14.98 -1.47 2.26
CA GLN A 519 15.95 -0.63 2.98
C GLN A 519 17.39 -1.15 2.86
N GLU A 520 17.60 -2.46 2.96
CA GLU A 520 18.92 -3.06 2.79
C GLU A 520 19.35 -3.02 1.30
N GLY A 521 18.39 -3.20 0.37
CA GLY A 521 18.64 -3.05 -1.06
C GLY A 521 19.08 -1.63 -1.44
N LEU A 522 18.35 -0.60 -0.99
CA LEU A 522 18.73 0.81 -1.18
C LEU A 522 20.12 1.11 -0.58
N ALA A 523 20.42 0.54 0.58
CA ALA A 523 21.70 0.74 1.24
C ALA A 523 22.86 0.12 0.43
N VAL A 524 22.68 -1.10 -0.09
CA VAL A 524 23.70 -1.74 -0.97
C VAL A 524 23.79 -1.02 -2.31
N LEU A 525 22.68 -0.51 -2.86
CA LEU A 525 22.70 0.33 -4.05
C LEU A 525 23.51 1.63 -3.81
N ALA A 526 23.35 2.27 -2.65
CA ALA A 526 24.15 3.44 -2.29
C ALA A 526 25.64 3.12 -2.14
N GLU A 527 25.99 1.94 -1.59
CA GLU A 527 27.35 1.43 -1.59
C GLU A 527 27.90 1.38 -3.03
N TYR A 528 27.14 0.78 -3.96
CA TYR A 528 27.51 0.62 -5.38
C TYR A 528 27.67 1.98 -6.06
N LEU A 529 26.67 2.84 -6.01
CA LEU A 529 26.68 4.14 -6.68
C LEU A 529 27.75 5.08 -6.13
N SER A 530 28.23 4.87 -4.91
CA SER A 530 29.36 5.61 -4.33
C SER A 530 30.73 5.21 -4.92
N GLY A 531 30.80 4.18 -5.76
CA GLY A 531 32.07 3.65 -6.32
C GLY A 531 32.94 2.90 -5.29
N ASN A 532 32.39 2.61 -4.09
CA ASN A 532 33.17 1.95 -3.02
C ASN A 532 32.83 0.48 -2.80
N THR A 533 31.84 -0.08 -3.51
CA THR A 533 31.53 -1.52 -3.43
C THR A 533 32.68 -2.33 -4.04
N THR A 534 32.94 -3.48 -3.43
CA THR A 534 33.98 -4.42 -3.85
C THR A 534 33.36 -5.78 -4.16
N LEU A 535 34.01 -6.59 -5.01
CA LEU A 535 33.58 -7.98 -5.27
C LEU A 535 33.52 -8.77 -3.96
N ARG A 536 34.46 -8.56 -3.06
CA ARG A 536 34.44 -9.15 -1.72
C ARG A 536 33.14 -8.82 -0.96
N ARG A 537 32.69 -7.58 -1.02
CA ARG A 537 31.43 -7.16 -0.40
C ARG A 537 30.22 -7.90 -1.00
N LEU A 538 30.16 -8.05 -2.31
CA LEU A 538 29.10 -8.83 -2.97
C LEU A 538 29.19 -10.32 -2.61
N LYS A 539 30.39 -10.89 -2.55
CA LYS A 539 30.59 -12.27 -2.06
C LYS A 539 30.15 -12.45 -0.59
N GLU A 540 30.38 -11.46 0.29
CA GLU A 540 29.86 -11.49 1.66
C GLU A 540 28.32 -11.58 1.69
N LEU A 541 27.63 -10.87 0.79
CA LEU A 541 26.17 -10.98 0.66
C LEU A 541 25.75 -12.35 0.12
N ALA A 542 26.50 -12.88 -0.84
CA ALA A 542 26.27 -14.23 -1.38
C ALA A 542 26.44 -15.33 -0.32
N TYR A 543 27.49 -15.26 0.51
CA TYR A 543 27.67 -16.18 1.65
C TYR A 543 26.48 -16.15 2.63
N ARG A 544 25.83 -14.98 2.82
CA ARG A 544 24.63 -14.86 3.66
C ARG A 544 23.47 -15.67 3.09
N VAL A 545 23.26 -15.59 1.78
CA VAL A 545 22.21 -16.36 1.09
C VAL A 545 22.44 -17.87 1.28
N ILE A 546 23.67 -18.35 1.02
CA ILE A 546 24.02 -19.76 1.18
C ILE A 546 23.88 -20.24 2.63
N ALA A 547 24.29 -19.42 3.61
CA ALA A 547 24.18 -19.79 5.02
C ALA A 547 22.72 -19.88 5.50
N VAL A 548 21.85 -18.99 4.99
CA VAL A 548 20.40 -19.05 5.27
C VAL A 548 19.77 -20.28 4.64
N ASP A 549 20.09 -20.57 3.39
CA ASP A 549 19.60 -21.77 2.69
C ASP A 549 20.01 -23.06 3.40
N HIS A 550 21.28 -23.16 3.79
CA HIS A 550 21.82 -24.32 4.50
C HIS A 550 21.08 -24.53 5.83
N MET A 551 20.80 -23.47 6.58
CA MET A 551 20.01 -23.51 7.82
C MET A 551 18.56 -23.93 7.54
N VAL A 552 17.92 -23.39 6.51
CA VAL A 552 16.54 -23.73 6.15
C VAL A 552 16.47 -25.20 5.69
N GLY A 553 17.51 -25.70 5.06
CA GLY A 553 17.68 -27.13 4.70
C GLY A 553 17.86 -28.06 5.89
N GLY A 554 17.92 -27.53 7.13
CA GLY A 554 17.98 -28.33 8.37
C GLY A 554 19.38 -28.54 8.93
N ALA A 555 20.41 -27.93 8.36
CA ALA A 555 21.77 -27.98 8.90
C ALA A 555 21.87 -27.26 10.26
N ASP A 556 22.73 -27.74 11.15
CA ASP A 556 23.03 -27.07 12.40
C ASP A 556 24.15 -26.02 12.23
N PHE A 557 24.48 -25.32 13.34
CA PHE A 557 25.52 -24.29 13.34
C PHE A 557 26.88 -24.83 12.91
N VAL A 558 27.27 -26.01 13.42
CA VAL A 558 28.56 -26.63 13.12
C VAL A 558 28.63 -27.05 11.65
N GLU A 559 27.56 -27.62 11.12
CA GLU A 559 27.47 -28.06 9.73
C GLU A 559 27.55 -26.87 8.77
N THR A 560 26.79 -25.81 9.03
CA THR A 560 26.84 -24.57 8.24
C THR A 560 28.22 -23.89 8.32
N TYR A 561 28.82 -23.81 9.50
CA TYR A 561 30.17 -23.28 9.66
C TYR A 561 31.22 -24.11 8.87
N ARG A 562 31.11 -25.44 8.88
CA ARG A 562 32.01 -26.33 8.12
C ARG A 562 31.82 -26.16 6.63
N HIS A 563 30.61 -26.07 6.15
CA HIS A 563 30.29 -25.78 4.76
C HIS A 563 30.96 -24.46 4.30
N LEU A 564 30.76 -23.39 5.07
CA LEU A 564 31.36 -22.09 4.74
C LEU A 564 32.91 -22.12 4.75
N THR A 565 33.53 -22.87 5.67
CA THR A 565 35.00 -22.86 5.80
C THR A 565 35.72 -23.88 4.93
N ARG A 566 35.12 -25.05 4.63
CA ARG A 566 35.77 -26.13 3.90
C ARG A 566 35.43 -26.17 2.42
N GLU A 567 34.19 -25.88 2.08
CA GLU A 567 33.72 -25.93 0.69
C GLU A 567 33.78 -24.56 0.03
N LEU A 568 33.49 -23.48 0.78
CA LEU A 568 33.51 -22.13 0.26
C LEU A 568 34.73 -21.31 0.71
N GLU A 569 35.68 -21.92 1.42
CA GLU A 569 36.97 -21.37 1.84
C GLU A 569 36.88 -20.02 2.60
N LEU A 570 35.72 -19.72 3.25
CA LEU A 570 35.57 -18.50 4.02
C LEU A 570 36.44 -18.55 5.29
N GLU A 571 37.10 -17.43 5.60
CA GLU A 571 37.97 -17.30 6.78
C GLU A 571 37.20 -17.66 8.07
N ALA A 572 37.84 -18.39 8.97
CA ALA A 572 37.22 -19.01 10.14
C ALA A 572 36.43 -18.06 11.06
N HIS A 573 36.98 -16.86 11.35
CA HIS A 573 36.29 -15.87 12.19
C HIS A 573 35.13 -15.21 11.46
N SER A 574 35.26 -14.99 10.18
CA SER A 574 34.20 -14.47 9.29
C SER A 574 33.06 -15.49 9.19
N ALA A 575 33.37 -16.76 8.99
CA ALA A 575 32.40 -17.85 8.95
C ALA A 575 31.64 -17.98 10.28
N PHE A 576 32.32 -17.92 11.42
CA PHE A 576 31.66 -17.94 12.74
C PHE A 576 30.70 -16.73 12.91
N SER A 577 31.16 -15.54 12.53
CA SER A 577 30.35 -14.32 12.64
C SER A 577 29.11 -14.39 11.75
N LEU A 578 29.25 -14.89 10.52
CA LEU A 578 28.16 -15.08 9.59
C LEU A 578 27.16 -16.13 10.08
N THR A 579 27.65 -17.29 10.52
CA THR A 579 26.81 -18.35 11.08
C THR A 579 26.05 -17.85 12.34
N THR A 580 26.73 -17.07 13.19
CA THR A 580 26.07 -16.44 14.34
C THR A 580 24.92 -15.52 13.93
N ARG A 581 25.08 -14.73 12.85
CA ARG A 581 24.00 -13.85 12.33
C ARG A 581 22.79 -14.64 11.90
N VAL A 582 23.00 -15.78 11.27
CA VAL A 582 21.93 -16.64 10.75
C VAL A 582 21.26 -17.44 11.85
N TYR A 583 22.03 -18.02 12.80
CA TYR A 583 21.49 -18.88 13.87
C TYR A 583 21.00 -18.13 15.11
N ARG A 584 21.21 -16.80 15.21
CA ARG A 584 20.67 -16.03 16.34
C ARG A 584 19.15 -16.13 16.40
N GLY A 585 18.62 -16.12 17.62
CA GLY A 585 17.17 -16.25 17.87
C GLY A 585 16.66 -17.69 17.81
N GLY A 586 17.38 -18.60 17.17
CA GLY A 586 16.95 -19.97 16.81
C GLY A 586 16.78 -20.15 15.30
N GLY A 587 17.32 -19.22 14.50
CA GLY A 587 17.31 -19.25 13.02
C GLY A 587 16.64 -18.03 12.41
N LEU A 588 17.44 -16.98 12.15
CA LEU A 588 16.95 -15.72 11.57
C LEU A 588 17.26 -15.69 10.06
N THR A 589 16.23 -15.76 9.24
CA THR A 589 16.37 -15.82 7.77
C THR A 589 16.62 -14.45 7.12
N LYS A 590 16.57 -13.35 7.84
CA LYS A 590 16.69 -11.96 7.35
C LYS A 590 17.84 -11.71 6.35
N ASP A 591 18.99 -12.37 6.56
CA ASP A 591 20.24 -11.92 5.94
C ASP A 591 20.37 -12.22 4.43
N TYR A 592 19.50 -13.03 3.83
CA TYR A 592 19.45 -13.22 2.37
C TYR A 592 18.81 -12.02 1.64
N LEU A 593 18.00 -11.24 2.34
CA LEU A 593 17.24 -10.10 1.78
C LEU A 593 18.13 -8.98 1.22
N TYR A 594 19.41 -8.92 1.60
CA TYR A 594 20.34 -7.88 1.12
C TYR A 594 20.58 -8.00 -0.38
N LEU A 595 20.88 -9.21 -0.88
CA LEU A 595 21.15 -9.45 -2.29
C LEU A 595 19.85 -9.35 -3.12
N GLN A 596 18.74 -9.88 -2.61
CA GLN A 596 17.43 -9.80 -3.23
C GLN A 596 16.98 -8.34 -3.36
N GLY A 597 17.08 -7.56 -2.28
CA GLY A 597 16.71 -6.15 -2.27
C GLY A 597 17.58 -5.30 -3.20
N LEU A 598 18.89 -5.59 -3.28
CA LEU A 598 19.77 -4.93 -4.26
C LEU A 598 19.25 -5.12 -5.68
N ARG A 599 18.94 -6.35 -6.07
CA ARG A 599 18.41 -6.66 -7.41
C ARG A 599 17.17 -5.82 -7.72
N GLU A 600 16.18 -5.82 -6.82
CA GLU A 600 14.92 -5.12 -7.04
C GLU A 600 15.10 -3.60 -7.19
N VAL A 601 15.87 -2.96 -6.30
CA VAL A 601 16.06 -1.50 -6.38
C VAL A 601 17.03 -1.10 -7.50
N PHE A 602 17.96 -1.99 -7.89
CA PHE A 602 18.85 -1.76 -9.02
C PHE A 602 18.10 -1.78 -10.35
N GLU A 603 17.10 -2.63 -10.51
CA GLU A 603 16.22 -2.65 -11.68
C GLU A 603 15.47 -1.31 -11.82
N LEU A 604 14.87 -0.78 -10.75
CA LEU A 604 14.23 0.54 -10.78
C LEU A 604 15.22 1.65 -11.17
N TRP A 605 16.38 1.66 -10.52
CA TRP A 605 17.40 2.68 -10.82
C TRP A 605 17.87 2.61 -12.27
N ARG A 606 18.10 1.42 -12.80
CA ARG A 606 18.53 1.18 -14.18
C ARG A 606 17.47 1.61 -15.20
N ASN A 607 16.19 1.44 -14.87
CA ASN A 607 15.06 1.84 -15.69
C ASN A 607 14.76 3.35 -15.54
N GLN A 608 15.57 4.09 -14.76
CA GLN A 608 15.38 5.51 -14.47
C GLN A 608 14.05 5.84 -13.76
N GLU A 609 13.54 4.89 -13.01
CA GLU A 609 12.36 5.09 -12.17
C GLU A 609 12.70 5.98 -10.96
N ASP A 610 11.71 6.72 -10.47
CA ASP A 610 11.87 7.59 -9.31
C ASP A 610 12.00 6.78 -8.00
N LEU A 611 13.15 6.85 -7.34
CA LEU A 611 13.36 6.18 -6.05
C LEU A 611 12.77 6.96 -4.85
N SER A 612 12.25 8.18 -5.06
CA SER A 612 11.71 9.04 -4.01
C SER A 612 10.66 8.36 -3.13
N PRO A 613 9.68 7.57 -3.67
CA PRO A 613 8.69 6.89 -2.84
C PRO A 613 9.30 5.93 -1.80
N LEU A 614 10.43 5.30 -2.12
CA LEU A 614 11.11 4.34 -1.24
C LEU A 614 11.98 5.03 -0.16
N LEU A 615 12.25 6.33 -0.33
CA LEU A 615 13.07 7.14 0.57
C LEU A 615 12.26 7.98 1.57
N LEU A 616 10.92 7.92 1.51
CA LEU A 616 10.03 8.64 2.42
C LEU A 616 10.17 8.21 3.89
N GLY A 617 10.66 7.00 4.10
CA GLY A 617 10.85 6.38 5.40
C GLY A 617 11.26 4.90 5.27
N LYS A 618 10.80 4.06 6.18
CA LYS A 618 10.98 2.60 6.12
C LYS A 618 9.91 2.01 5.18
N CYS A 619 10.06 2.22 3.89
CA CYS A 619 9.12 1.80 2.85
C CYS A 619 9.50 0.45 2.24
N SER A 620 8.49 -0.25 1.71
CA SER A 620 8.66 -1.48 0.93
C SER A 620 8.36 -1.25 -0.55
N MET A 621 9.09 -1.93 -1.41
CA MET A 621 8.84 -2.01 -2.85
C MET A 621 7.40 -2.48 -3.17
N GLU A 622 6.83 -3.34 -2.35
CA GLU A 622 5.46 -3.84 -2.49
C GLU A 622 4.41 -2.72 -2.58
N PHE A 623 4.70 -1.56 -1.97
CA PHE A 623 3.79 -0.41 -1.94
C PHE A 623 4.31 0.78 -2.73
N TYR A 624 5.21 0.56 -3.70
CA TYR A 624 5.83 1.63 -4.48
C TYR A 624 4.77 2.53 -5.14
N ASP A 625 3.81 1.94 -5.88
CA ASP A 625 2.76 2.68 -6.59
C ASP A 625 1.82 3.42 -5.63
N THR A 626 1.44 2.79 -4.51
CA THR A 626 0.61 3.42 -3.47
C THR A 626 1.33 4.62 -2.85
N LEU A 627 2.62 4.49 -2.52
CA LEU A 627 3.41 5.58 -1.95
C LEU A 627 3.64 6.72 -2.95
N GLN A 628 3.84 6.39 -4.23
CA GLN A 628 3.96 7.36 -5.31
C GLN A 628 2.64 8.13 -5.49
N GLU A 629 1.51 7.43 -5.54
CA GLU A 629 0.19 8.07 -5.59
C GLU A 629 -0.03 9.00 -4.39
N MET A 630 0.23 8.51 -3.16
CA MET A 630 0.07 9.33 -1.95
C MET A 630 0.97 10.57 -1.96
N MET A 631 2.18 10.49 -2.49
CA MET A 631 3.07 11.63 -2.65
C MET A 631 2.54 12.61 -3.71
N GLN A 632 2.10 12.13 -4.86
CA GLN A 632 1.51 12.94 -5.92
C GLN A 632 0.23 13.66 -5.45
N ARG A 633 -0.58 13.02 -4.63
CA ARG A 633 -1.78 13.61 -3.99
C ARG A 633 -1.44 14.71 -2.99
N GLY A 634 -0.25 14.66 -2.38
CA GLY A 634 0.15 15.53 -1.28
C GLY A 634 -0.11 14.96 0.10
N LEU A 635 -0.61 13.72 0.20
CA LEU A 635 -0.78 12.98 1.48
C LEU A 635 0.56 12.70 2.16
N LEU A 636 1.62 12.58 1.37
CA LEU A 636 3.00 12.43 1.81
C LEU A 636 3.84 13.54 1.19
N HIS A 637 4.80 14.06 1.97
CA HIS A 637 5.74 15.04 1.46
C HIS A 637 6.87 14.33 0.68
N PRO A 638 7.40 14.91 -0.40
CA PRO A 638 8.61 14.42 -1.04
C PRO A 638 9.75 14.25 -0.04
N PRO A 639 10.70 13.32 -0.25
CA PRO A 639 11.82 13.13 0.66
C PRO A 639 12.64 14.43 0.77
N LYS A 640 12.86 14.88 1.99
CA LYS A 640 13.64 16.09 2.27
C LYS A 640 15.13 15.86 2.03
N TYR A 641 15.59 14.66 2.25
CA TYR A 641 16.98 14.26 2.12
C TYR A 641 17.08 13.12 1.11
N MET A 642 18.05 13.23 0.20
CA MET A 642 18.36 12.18 -0.78
C MET A 642 19.74 11.61 -0.48
N PRO A 643 19.96 10.29 -0.60
CA PRO A 643 21.29 9.73 -0.52
C PRO A 643 22.21 10.36 -1.56
N LEU A 644 23.38 10.86 -1.14
CA LEU A 644 24.32 11.52 -2.04
C LEU A 644 24.64 10.71 -3.30
N PRO A 645 24.91 9.39 -3.22
CA PRO A 645 25.20 8.59 -4.41
C PRO A 645 24.04 8.47 -5.40
N PHE A 646 22.80 8.75 -4.99
CA PHE A 646 21.63 8.69 -5.90
C PHE A 646 21.50 9.98 -6.71
N THR A 647 21.97 11.11 -6.18
CA THR A 647 21.92 12.40 -6.86
C THR A 647 23.22 12.72 -7.61
N ASP A 648 24.34 12.19 -7.14
CA ASP A 648 25.68 12.39 -7.71
C ASP A 648 26.46 11.06 -7.66
N PRO A 649 26.16 10.11 -8.58
CA PRO A 649 26.87 8.85 -8.66
C PRO A 649 28.36 9.04 -8.95
N SER A 650 29.20 8.22 -8.33
CA SER A 650 30.65 8.29 -8.53
C SER A 650 31.05 8.06 -9.99
N PRO A 651 31.98 8.88 -10.53
CA PRO A 651 32.53 8.61 -11.86
C PRO A 651 33.30 7.26 -11.96
N GLU A 652 33.70 6.67 -10.83
CA GLU A 652 34.33 5.34 -10.77
C GLU A 652 33.37 4.18 -11.10
N LEU A 653 32.06 4.45 -11.21
CA LEU A 653 31.06 3.48 -11.72
C LEU A 653 31.26 3.08 -13.18
N ASN A 654 32.13 3.75 -13.93
CA ASN A 654 32.46 3.40 -15.30
C ASN A 654 33.44 2.20 -15.41
N ASP A 655 33.63 1.40 -14.35
CA ASP A 655 34.31 0.10 -14.45
C ASP A 655 33.39 -0.92 -15.15
N PRO A 656 33.63 -1.26 -16.42
CA PRO A 656 32.77 -2.16 -17.19
C PRO A 656 32.67 -3.56 -16.58
N LEU A 657 33.70 -3.99 -15.82
CA LEU A 657 33.68 -5.30 -15.15
C LEU A 657 32.70 -5.30 -14.00
N PHE A 658 32.66 -4.24 -13.20
CA PHE A 658 31.80 -4.17 -12.04
C PHE A 658 30.32 -3.99 -12.45
N ASP A 659 30.07 -3.17 -13.47
CA ASP A 659 28.74 -3.05 -14.08
C ASP A 659 28.25 -4.42 -14.62
N TYR A 660 29.10 -5.15 -15.31
CA TYR A 660 28.80 -6.51 -15.79
C TYR A 660 28.47 -7.48 -14.64
N ILE A 661 29.20 -7.40 -13.53
CA ILE A 661 28.96 -8.25 -12.35
C ILE A 661 27.57 -7.95 -11.74
N VAL A 662 27.24 -6.67 -11.53
CA VAL A 662 25.96 -6.28 -10.90
C VAL A 662 24.78 -6.55 -11.83
N THR A 663 24.92 -6.31 -13.13
CA THR A 663 23.90 -6.64 -14.14
C THR A 663 23.69 -8.13 -14.34
N GLY A 664 24.67 -8.96 -13.96
CA GLY A 664 24.56 -10.43 -13.97
C GLY A 664 23.72 -11.00 -12.82
N ILE A 665 23.39 -10.22 -11.81
CA ILE A 665 22.47 -10.58 -10.72
C ILE A 665 21.03 -10.45 -11.26
N ARG A 666 20.39 -11.61 -11.50
CA ARG A 666 19.05 -11.70 -12.15
C ARG A 666 17.94 -11.99 -11.18
#